data_988d08453eaf23a09cb51e4f2d64c232
#
_entry.id   988d08453eaf23a09cb51e4f2d64c232
#
_cell.length_a   1.000
_cell.length_b   1.000
_cell.length_c   1.000
_cell.angle_alpha   90.00
_cell.angle_beta   90.00
_cell.angle_gamma   90.00
#
_symmetry.space_group_name_H-M   'P 1'
#
loop_
_entity.id
_entity.type
_entity.pdbx_description
1 polymer ?
#
loop_
_entity_poly.entity_id
_entity_poly.type
_entity_poly.pdbx_seq_one_letter_code
_entity_poly.pdbx_strand_id
1 'polypeptide(L)'
;MSGFFEELKRRKVYRVAIAYIVAGWALAQGLAQVLPVFDISNSVIRVVIALLLIGFPVALVLAWVFDFTPQGIKATPSIASGSHRRRNIFMLLATGIVISAATGFFLLPRAAARKIDKSIAVLPFENLSDEKENAYFADGIQDDILTNLSKIGDLKVISRTSVMSYRGKTPNVREIGKMLGVSTILEGSVRRAGNRVRVNVQLIDATNDQHVWANDYDRDLTDVFAIQTDLAQKIANELQAKLSPTEKAQIENKPTQNGEAYLAFIQARNLFAPEEFDKLKQAEQLYDRALQLDGNFALAAAYYSQMEAWIYRNFDKQPERAQKGRALAQRALQLQPDLPEAHWALGYWYYYGDLNYDAALKEFEIAQRGLPNNADAYLAIGAIQRRQGKWVESNASLEKAVSLNPKDTWPMQNLGQNYAMQRNFAAANRTYDRALAIDPNAFGIKELKAKDAIAEKGDFSLAQEFLAKADTIPDLSADIKNHLAEGRIQVLVFLRKFDEAAREATKVPDDALTRYPNALCGKYITIGLAKKRSGDEASARQFFENARGFAEKDIQQRPNDASAHANLAGALAWLGQKEAALAEVKRAQELMPESKDAFDGPQITEALAQIYAIFGDAASAVPILEGLLQRPSQVTVPFLKLNPVWDSIRTDPQFQALIDKYGAKA
;
A
#
# COMPACT_ATOMS: atom_id res chain seq x y z
N MET A 1 -33.85 -16.79 -58.64
CA MET A 1 -33.68 -15.78 -57.56
C MET A 1 -34.08 -14.39 -57.97
N SER A 2 -33.99 -13.98 -59.27
CA SER A 2 -34.36 -12.66 -59.75
C SER A 2 -35.82 -12.25 -59.43
N GLY A 3 -36.80 -13.14 -59.63
CA GLY A 3 -38.18 -12.81 -59.38
C GLY A 3 -38.63 -12.57 -57.93
N PHE A 4 -37.90 -13.12 -56.92
CA PHE A 4 -38.20 -12.89 -55.51
C PHE A 4 -37.78 -11.47 -55.08
N PHE A 5 -36.59 -11.01 -55.47
CA PHE A 5 -36.14 -9.67 -55.18
C PHE A 5 -36.93 -8.57 -55.85
N GLU A 6 -37.38 -8.78 -57.11
CA GLU A 6 -38.25 -7.85 -57.80
C GLU A 6 -39.63 -7.72 -57.14
N GLU A 7 -40.16 -8.85 -56.63
CA GLU A 7 -41.43 -8.87 -55.93
C GLU A 7 -41.31 -8.21 -54.52
N LEU A 8 -40.19 -8.39 -53.84
CA LEU A 8 -39.83 -7.71 -52.57
C LEU A 8 -39.79 -6.19 -52.73
N LYS A 9 -39.22 -5.72 -53.86
CA LYS A 9 -39.11 -4.31 -54.19
C LYS A 9 -40.49 -3.77 -54.58
N ARG A 10 -41.29 -4.50 -55.36
CA ARG A 10 -42.65 -4.12 -55.76
C ARG A 10 -43.60 -3.99 -54.58
N ARG A 11 -43.50 -4.89 -53.59
CA ARG A 11 -44.35 -4.92 -52.39
C ARG A 11 -43.83 -4.00 -51.28
N LYS A 12 -42.76 -3.21 -51.53
CA LYS A 12 -42.16 -2.25 -50.59
C LYS A 12 -41.79 -2.83 -49.20
N VAL A 13 -41.61 -4.16 -49.08
CA VAL A 13 -41.31 -4.88 -47.82
C VAL A 13 -40.05 -4.27 -47.15
N TYR A 14 -39.05 -3.86 -47.94
CA TYR A 14 -37.84 -3.21 -47.44
C TYR A 14 -38.13 -1.92 -46.67
N ARG A 15 -39.16 -1.12 -47.07
CA ARG A 15 -39.54 0.10 -46.35
C ARG A 15 -40.09 -0.21 -44.98
N VAL A 16 -40.89 -1.26 -44.84
CA VAL A 16 -41.44 -1.68 -43.57
C VAL A 16 -40.29 -2.22 -42.69
N ALA A 17 -39.35 -3.01 -43.25
CA ALA A 17 -38.18 -3.50 -42.53
C ALA A 17 -37.33 -2.35 -41.95
N ILE A 18 -37.01 -1.34 -42.78
CA ILE A 18 -36.25 -0.16 -42.34
C ILE A 18 -37.02 0.63 -41.27
N ALA A 19 -38.30 0.90 -41.48
CA ALA A 19 -39.14 1.62 -40.51
C ALA A 19 -39.22 0.89 -39.17
N TYR A 20 -39.38 -0.47 -39.21
CA TYR A 20 -39.41 -1.29 -38.01
C TYR A 20 -38.07 -1.25 -37.23
N ILE A 21 -36.95 -1.38 -37.95
CA ILE A 21 -35.60 -1.30 -37.33
C ILE A 21 -35.37 0.06 -36.70
N VAL A 22 -35.70 1.13 -37.40
CA VAL A 22 -35.49 2.54 -36.90
C VAL A 22 -36.39 2.80 -35.68
N ALA A 23 -37.70 2.45 -35.78
CA ALA A 23 -38.63 2.61 -34.66
C ALA A 23 -38.25 1.76 -33.45
N GLY A 24 -37.87 0.50 -33.68
CA GLY A 24 -37.43 -0.41 -32.63
C GLY A 24 -36.14 0.06 -31.94
N TRP A 25 -35.21 0.56 -32.74
CA TRP A 25 -33.97 1.15 -32.20
C TRP A 25 -34.25 2.42 -31.35
N ALA A 26 -35.08 3.35 -31.85
CA ALA A 26 -35.47 4.54 -31.13
C ALA A 26 -36.20 4.23 -29.81
N LEU A 27 -37.12 3.22 -29.83
CA LEU A 27 -37.79 2.76 -28.63
C LEU A 27 -36.83 2.16 -27.62
N ALA A 28 -35.92 1.30 -28.06
CA ALA A 28 -34.93 0.67 -27.19
C ALA A 28 -33.99 1.70 -26.55
N GLN A 29 -33.52 2.70 -27.32
CA GLN A 29 -32.69 3.79 -26.84
C GLN A 29 -33.46 4.70 -25.87
N GLY A 30 -34.69 5.07 -26.18
CA GLY A 30 -35.54 5.88 -25.31
C GLY A 30 -35.78 5.21 -23.95
N LEU A 31 -36.12 3.94 -23.97
CA LEU A 31 -36.32 3.16 -22.74
C LEU A 31 -35.02 3.02 -21.94
N ALA A 32 -33.88 2.83 -22.60
CA ALA A 32 -32.58 2.74 -21.93
C ALA A 32 -32.17 4.02 -21.17
N GLN A 33 -32.66 5.19 -21.63
CA GLN A 33 -32.41 6.48 -20.97
C GLN A 33 -33.46 6.80 -19.90
N VAL A 34 -34.70 6.42 -20.08
CA VAL A 34 -35.82 6.81 -19.22
C VAL A 34 -36.01 5.86 -18.03
N LEU A 35 -35.93 4.54 -18.25
CA LEU A 35 -36.20 3.55 -17.21
C LEU A 35 -35.27 3.63 -15.98
N PRO A 36 -33.95 3.92 -16.11
CA PRO A 36 -33.08 4.11 -14.94
C PRO A 36 -33.47 5.28 -14.05
N VAL A 37 -34.12 6.31 -14.59
CA VAL A 37 -34.61 7.49 -13.83
C VAL A 37 -35.72 7.11 -12.87
N PHE A 38 -36.45 6.02 -13.16
CA PHE A 38 -37.57 5.50 -12.34
C PHE A 38 -37.17 4.24 -11.54
N ASP A 39 -35.86 3.94 -11.38
CA ASP A 39 -35.36 2.72 -10.73
C ASP A 39 -35.91 1.39 -11.28
N ILE A 40 -36.34 1.40 -12.56
CA ILE A 40 -36.85 0.22 -13.22
C ILE A 40 -35.67 -0.63 -13.75
N SER A 41 -35.68 -1.91 -13.37
CA SER A 41 -34.64 -2.87 -13.73
C SER A 41 -34.40 -2.95 -15.25
N ASN A 42 -33.13 -3.02 -15.66
CA ASN A 42 -32.68 -3.27 -17.04
C ASN A 42 -33.28 -4.56 -17.66
N SER A 43 -33.89 -5.43 -16.85
CA SER A 43 -34.59 -6.61 -17.32
C SER A 43 -35.80 -6.28 -18.20
N VAL A 44 -36.46 -5.15 -17.95
CA VAL A 44 -37.60 -4.68 -18.77
C VAL A 44 -37.14 -4.32 -20.18
N ILE A 45 -36.01 -3.65 -20.31
CA ILE A 45 -35.39 -3.30 -21.60
C ILE A 45 -35.10 -4.58 -22.41
N ARG A 46 -34.58 -5.62 -21.74
CA ARG A 46 -34.27 -6.90 -22.38
C ARG A 46 -35.54 -7.60 -22.91
N VAL A 47 -36.63 -7.57 -22.14
CA VAL A 47 -37.93 -8.12 -22.58
C VAL A 47 -38.44 -7.36 -23.80
N VAL A 48 -38.36 -6.02 -23.81
CA VAL A 48 -38.78 -5.21 -24.97
C VAL A 48 -37.93 -5.51 -26.20
N ILE A 49 -36.60 -5.61 -26.05
CA ILE A 49 -35.72 -5.99 -27.17
C ILE A 49 -36.08 -7.40 -27.70
N ALA A 50 -36.32 -8.36 -26.82
CA ALA A 50 -36.71 -9.70 -27.21
C ALA A 50 -38.05 -9.70 -27.99
N LEU A 51 -39.05 -8.94 -27.54
CA LEU A 51 -40.32 -8.77 -28.23
C LEU A 51 -40.18 -8.12 -29.61
N LEU A 52 -39.31 -7.09 -29.75
CA LEU A 52 -38.99 -6.48 -31.01
C LEU A 52 -38.31 -7.46 -31.99
N LEU A 53 -37.40 -8.30 -31.51
CA LEU A 53 -36.72 -9.31 -32.31
C LEU A 53 -37.71 -10.43 -32.81
N ILE A 54 -38.64 -10.86 -31.96
CA ILE A 54 -39.67 -11.83 -32.30
C ILE A 54 -40.70 -11.20 -33.26
N GLY A 55 -41.04 -9.94 -33.09
CA GLY A 55 -41.98 -9.19 -33.92
C GLY A 55 -41.49 -8.92 -35.34
N PHE A 56 -40.16 -8.84 -35.55
CA PHE A 56 -39.59 -8.48 -36.85
C PHE A 56 -39.95 -9.47 -38.00
N PRO A 57 -39.79 -10.81 -37.86
CA PRO A 57 -40.27 -11.76 -38.90
C PRO A 57 -41.74 -11.64 -39.18
N VAL A 58 -42.57 -11.42 -38.16
CA VAL A 58 -44.02 -11.25 -38.28
C VAL A 58 -44.33 -9.98 -39.09
N ALA A 59 -43.65 -8.88 -38.79
CA ALA A 59 -43.82 -7.63 -39.53
C ALA A 59 -43.48 -7.77 -41.04
N LEU A 60 -42.42 -8.53 -41.36
CA LEU A 60 -42.03 -8.82 -42.75
C LEU A 60 -43.10 -9.63 -43.49
N VAL A 61 -43.70 -10.63 -42.85
CA VAL A 61 -44.78 -11.41 -43.42
C VAL A 61 -46.05 -10.57 -43.62
N LEU A 62 -46.40 -9.76 -42.65
CA LEU A 62 -47.56 -8.87 -42.77
C LEU A 62 -47.36 -7.86 -43.91
N ALA A 63 -46.15 -7.26 -44.05
CA ALA A 63 -45.81 -6.39 -45.16
C ALA A 63 -45.79 -7.08 -46.52
N TRP A 64 -45.60 -8.39 -46.57
CA TRP A 64 -45.71 -9.17 -47.81
C TRP A 64 -47.18 -9.46 -48.18
N VAL A 65 -48.05 -9.68 -47.21
CA VAL A 65 -49.46 -10.08 -47.42
C VAL A 65 -50.38 -8.88 -47.61
N PHE A 66 -50.09 -7.77 -46.94
CA PHE A 66 -50.95 -6.58 -46.93
C PHE A 66 -50.18 -5.32 -47.45
N ASP A 67 -50.88 -4.48 -48.21
CA ASP A 67 -50.39 -3.19 -48.66
C ASP A 67 -51.08 -2.09 -47.84
N PHE A 68 -50.29 -1.20 -47.26
CA PHE A 68 -50.79 -0.05 -46.49
C PHE A 68 -51.01 1.12 -47.47
N THR A 69 -52.26 1.42 -47.78
CA THR A 69 -52.62 2.54 -48.62
C THR A 69 -53.32 3.66 -47.82
N PRO A 70 -53.35 4.90 -48.31
CA PRO A 70 -54.08 6.00 -47.62
C PRO A 70 -55.59 5.71 -47.43
N GLN A 71 -56.13 4.70 -48.13
CA GLN A 71 -57.52 4.29 -48.08
C GLN A 71 -57.75 3.04 -47.21
N GLY A 72 -56.74 2.56 -46.47
CA GLY A 72 -56.80 1.40 -45.59
C GLY A 72 -55.90 0.24 -46.00
N ILE A 73 -56.02 -0.88 -45.22
CA ILE A 73 -55.23 -2.10 -45.41
C ILE A 73 -55.93 -2.95 -46.48
N LYS A 74 -55.27 -3.21 -47.62
CA LYS A 74 -55.79 -4.12 -48.66
C LYS A 74 -54.86 -5.27 -48.88
N ALA A 75 -55.43 -6.50 -49.09
CA ALA A 75 -54.62 -7.65 -49.45
C ALA A 75 -54.01 -7.48 -50.85
N THR A 76 -52.67 -7.63 -50.93
CA THR A 76 -51.91 -7.44 -52.16
C THR A 76 -52.28 -8.50 -53.20
N PRO A 77 -52.78 -8.17 -54.45
CA PRO A 77 -53.08 -9.15 -55.46
C PRO A 77 -51.86 -9.96 -55.88
N SER A 78 -51.95 -11.29 -55.86
CA SER A 78 -50.83 -12.18 -56.17
C SER A 78 -50.95 -12.63 -57.65
N ILE A 79 -49.85 -12.46 -58.40
CA ILE A 79 -49.72 -12.94 -59.80
C ILE A 79 -49.12 -14.34 -59.86
N ALA A 80 -48.57 -14.84 -58.73
CA ALA A 80 -47.93 -16.17 -58.65
C ALA A 80 -48.91 -17.31 -58.31
N SER A 81 -48.68 -18.51 -58.85
CA SER A 81 -49.40 -19.73 -58.50
C SER A 81 -49.17 -20.07 -57.00
N GLY A 82 -50.15 -20.71 -56.35
CA GLY A 82 -50.19 -20.93 -54.90
C GLY A 82 -48.99 -21.62 -54.29
N SER A 83 -48.16 -22.36 -55.03
CA SER A 83 -46.93 -23.00 -54.52
C SER A 83 -45.80 -22.04 -54.35
N HIS A 84 -45.66 -21.02 -55.23
CA HIS A 84 -44.63 -20.00 -55.13
C HIS A 84 -44.91 -19.00 -54.00
N ARG A 85 -46.16 -18.74 -53.67
CA ARG A 85 -46.54 -17.83 -52.56
C ARG A 85 -46.12 -18.40 -51.19
N ARG A 86 -46.39 -19.70 -50.95
CA ARG A 86 -45.98 -20.37 -49.71
C ARG A 86 -44.46 -20.38 -49.55
N ARG A 87 -43.70 -20.67 -50.61
CA ARG A 87 -42.24 -20.69 -50.61
C ARG A 87 -41.67 -19.32 -50.30
N ASN A 88 -42.21 -18.24 -50.86
CA ASN A 88 -41.75 -16.88 -50.64
C ASN A 88 -42.04 -16.38 -49.20
N ILE A 89 -43.18 -16.71 -48.62
CA ILE A 89 -43.51 -16.44 -47.23
C ILE A 89 -42.54 -17.19 -46.30
N PHE A 90 -42.25 -18.47 -46.64
CA PHE A 90 -41.32 -19.27 -45.87
C PHE A 90 -39.87 -18.71 -45.91
N MET A 91 -39.43 -18.22 -47.07
CA MET A 91 -38.16 -17.57 -47.24
C MET A 91 -38.07 -16.24 -46.43
N LEU A 92 -39.14 -15.43 -46.41
CA LEU A 92 -39.19 -14.19 -45.62
C LEU A 92 -39.13 -14.47 -44.10
N LEU A 93 -39.88 -15.47 -43.64
CA LEU A 93 -39.83 -15.90 -42.25
C LEU A 93 -38.44 -16.40 -41.88
N ALA A 94 -37.85 -17.27 -42.71
CA ALA A 94 -36.52 -17.81 -42.45
C ALA A 94 -35.46 -16.69 -42.43
N THR A 95 -35.52 -15.75 -43.40
CA THR A 95 -34.60 -14.58 -43.44
C THR A 95 -34.81 -13.66 -42.22
N GLY A 96 -36.07 -13.42 -41.85
CA GLY A 96 -36.38 -12.61 -40.65
C GLY A 96 -35.89 -13.23 -39.37
N ILE A 97 -36.05 -14.56 -39.19
CA ILE A 97 -35.54 -15.30 -38.04
C ILE A 97 -34.02 -15.28 -37.99
N VAL A 98 -33.33 -15.46 -39.14
CA VAL A 98 -31.87 -15.39 -39.19
C VAL A 98 -31.36 -14.00 -38.82
N ILE A 99 -32.00 -12.93 -39.35
CA ILE A 99 -31.62 -11.55 -39.00
C ILE A 99 -31.89 -11.29 -37.51
N SER A 100 -33.04 -11.70 -37.00
CA SER A 100 -33.39 -11.54 -35.57
C SER A 100 -32.44 -12.32 -34.67
N ALA A 101 -32.08 -13.55 -35.02
CA ALA A 101 -31.12 -14.35 -34.28
C ALA A 101 -29.70 -13.76 -34.31
N ALA A 102 -29.26 -13.32 -35.49
CA ALA A 102 -27.99 -12.63 -35.64
C ALA A 102 -27.95 -11.30 -34.82
N THR A 103 -29.00 -10.50 -34.94
CA THR A 103 -29.11 -9.24 -34.17
C THR A 103 -29.19 -9.51 -32.67
N GLY A 104 -29.95 -10.52 -32.25
CA GLY A 104 -30.01 -10.94 -30.86
C GLY A 104 -28.66 -11.45 -30.33
N PHE A 105 -27.91 -12.17 -31.14
CA PHE A 105 -26.57 -12.63 -30.79
C PHE A 105 -25.58 -11.48 -30.58
N PHE A 106 -25.72 -10.36 -31.31
CA PHE A 106 -24.84 -9.19 -31.20
C PHE A 106 -25.35 -8.14 -30.22
N LEU A 107 -26.68 -7.94 -30.09
CA LEU A 107 -27.25 -6.86 -29.26
C LEU A 107 -27.68 -7.33 -27.87
N LEU A 108 -28.09 -8.61 -27.69
CA LEU A 108 -28.23 -9.11 -26.34
C LEU A 108 -26.82 -9.18 -25.77
N PRO A 109 -26.51 -8.38 -24.72
CA PRO A 109 -25.25 -8.57 -24.07
C PRO A 109 -25.20 -10.03 -23.70
N ARG A 110 -24.20 -10.77 -24.22
CA ARG A 110 -23.81 -12.01 -23.60
C ARG A 110 -23.83 -11.71 -22.14
N ALA A 111 -24.57 -12.44 -21.33
CA ALA A 111 -24.34 -12.45 -19.91
C ALA A 111 -22.86 -12.80 -19.80
N ALA A 112 -22.01 -11.79 -19.81
CA ALA A 112 -20.62 -11.94 -19.40
C ALA A 112 -20.81 -12.59 -18.06
N ALA A 113 -20.41 -13.86 -17.93
CA ALA A 113 -20.43 -14.56 -16.67
C ALA A 113 -19.87 -13.53 -15.70
N ARG A 114 -20.71 -13.00 -14.80
CA ARG A 114 -20.36 -11.88 -13.93
C ARG A 114 -19.07 -12.34 -13.30
N LYS A 115 -17.94 -11.75 -13.70
CA LYS A 115 -16.64 -12.17 -13.19
C LYS A 115 -16.78 -11.90 -11.71
N ILE A 116 -16.96 -12.96 -10.92
CA ILE A 116 -17.12 -12.84 -9.49
C ILE A 116 -15.84 -12.15 -9.05
N ASP A 117 -15.99 -10.95 -8.50
CA ASP A 117 -14.87 -10.25 -7.90
C ASP A 117 -14.53 -11.00 -6.61
N LYS A 118 -13.42 -11.74 -6.64
CA LYS A 118 -12.94 -12.59 -5.55
C LYS A 118 -12.22 -11.76 -4.49
N SER A 119 -12.87 -10.69 -4.04
CA SER A 119 -12.32 -9.77 -3.04
C SER A 119 -13.17 -9.78 -1.77
N ILE A 120 -12.50 -9.80 -0.61
CA ILE A 120 -13.13 -9.89 0.70
C ILE A 120 -12.44 -9.02 1.74
N ALA A 121 -13.23 -8.43 2.63
CA ALA A 121 -12.80 -7.84 3.87
C ALA A 121 -13.48 -8.56 5.06
N VAL A 122 -12.70 -8.91 6.08
CA VAL A 122 -13.19 -9.52 7.33
C VAL A 122 -13.25 -8.42 8.38
N LEU A 123 -14.44 -7.97 8.75
CA LEU A 123 -14.61 -6.91 9.75
C LEU A 123 -14.26 -7.40 11.16
N PRO A 124 -13.92 -6.49 12.08
CA PRO A 124 -13.69 -6.85 13.48
C PRO A 124 -14.92 -7.53 14.07
N PHE A 125 -14.73 -8.72 14.65
CA PHE A 125 -15.81 -9.48 15.25
C PHE A 125 -16.26 -8.85 16.57
N GLU A 126 -17.57 -8.89 16.81
CA GLU A 126 -18.16 -8.43 18.04
C GLU A 126 -17.93 -9.44 19.18
N ASN A 127 -17.43 -8.95 20.33
CA ASN A 127 -17.33 -9.79 21.52
C ASN A 127 -18.66 -9.81 22.26
N LEU A 128 -19.33 -10.96 22.26
CA LEU A 128 -20.58 -11.24 23.00
C LEU A 128 -20.36 -12.03 24.30
N SER A 129 -19.10 -12.15 24.74
CA SER A 129 -18.77 -12.79 26.02
C SER A 129 -19.11 -11.87 27.20
N ASP A 130 -19.49 -12.45 28.32
CA ASP A 130 -19.82 -11.71 29.55
C ASP A 130 -18.57 -10.98 30.12
N GLU A 131 -17.38 -11.56 29.93
CA GLU A 131 -16.10 -11.01 30.35
C GLU A 131 -15.53 -10.09 29.25
N LYS A 132 -15.38 -8.80 29.55
CA LYS A 132 -14.76 -7.82 28.62
C LYS A 132 -13.32 -8.22 28.22
N GLU A 133 -12.64 -8.93 29.10
CA GLU A 133 -11.29 -9.46 28.88
C GLU A 133 -11.21 -10.45 27.71
N ASN A 134 -12.32 -11.07 27.31
CA ASN A 134 -12.38 -11.93 26.13
C ASN A 134 -12.40 -11.17 24.79
N ALA A 135 -12.32 -9.84 24.77
CA ALA A 135 -12.25 -9.07 23.53
C ALA A 135 -11.05 -9.47 22.66
N TYR A 136 -9.88 -9.74 23.28
CA TYR A 136 -8.70 -10.20 22.55
C TYR A 136 -8.93 -11.54 21.84
N PHE A 137 -9.84 -12.38 22.37
CA PHE A 137 -10.15 -13.67 21.78
C PHE A 137 -10.96 -13.51 20.49
N ALA A 138 -11.97 -12.61 20.48
CA ALA A 138 -12.72 -12.30 19.27
C ALA A 138 -11.80 -11.72 18.17
N ASP A 139 -10.87 -10.86 18.57
CA ASP A 139 -9.84 -10.31 17.68
C ASP A 139 -8.92 -11.39 17.11
N GLY A 140 -8.48 -12.34 17.96
CA GLY A 140 -7.64 -13.44 17.55
C GLY A 140 -8.32 -14.36 16.53
N ILE A 141 -9.61 -14.69 16.74
CA ILE A 141 -10.39 -15.50 15.79
C ILE A 141 -10.54 -14.78 14.44
N GLN A 142 -10.88 -13.50 14.45
CA GLN A 142 -10.99 -12.68 13.23
C GLN A 142 -9.66 -12.65 12.47
N ASP A 143 -8.56 -12.45 13.17
CA ASP A 143 -7.22 -12.35 12.59
C ASP A 143 -6.74 -13.68 12.02
N ASP A 144 -7.05 -14.79 12.67
CA ASP A 144 -6.70 -16.13 12.17
C ASP A 144 -7.53 -16.52 10.93
N ILE A 145 -8.83 -16.15 10.88
CA ILE A 145 -9.65 -16.30 9.68
C ILE A 145 -9.06 -15.49 8.53
N LEU A 146 -8.72 -14.24 8.78
CA LEU A 146 -8.07 -13.35 7.80
C LEU A 146 -6.73 -13.94 7.33
N THR A 147 -5.92 -14.47 8.24
CA THR A 147 -4.64 -15.11 7.93
C THR A 147 -4.86 -16.34 7.04
N ASN A 148 -5.83 -17.20 7.35
CA ASN A 148 -6.14 -18.37 6.52
C ASN A 148 -6.65 -17.97 5.13
N LEU A 149 -7.49 -16.95 5.03
CA LEU A 149 -7.93 -16.42 3.74
C LEU A 149 -6.77 -15.81 2.95
N SER A 150 -5.81 -15.17 3.64
CA SER A 150 -4.65 -14.54 2.98
C SER A 150 -3.70 -15.54 2.32
N LYS A 151 -3.77 -16.83 2.69
CA LYS A 151 -3.04 -17.93 2.05
C LYS A 151 -3.60 -18.32 0.68
N ILE A 152 -4.82 -17.88 0.32
CA ILE A 152 -5.49 -18.22 -0.93
C ILE A 152 -5.14 -17.19 -2.00
N GLY A 153 -4.28 -17.56 -2.95
CA GLY A 153 -3.78 -16.64 -3.98
C GLY A 153 -4.83 -16.14 -4.98
N ASP A 154 -5.91 -16.91 -5.19
CA ASP A 154 -7.02 -16.54 -6.08
C ASP A 154 -8.03 -15.58 -5.45
N LEU A 155 -7.85 -15.20 -4.16
CA LEU A 155 -8.60 -14.15 -3.46
C LEU A 155 -7.79 -12.85 -3.39
N LYS A 156 -8.50 -11.73 -3.29
CA LYS A 156 -7.97 -10.46 -2.78
C LYS A 156 -8.50 -10.26 -1.37
N VAL A 157 -7.63 -10.35 -0.37
CA VAL A 157 -8.01 -10.21 1.04
C VAL A 157 -7.46 -8.90 1.58
N ILE A 158 -8.33 -8.08 2.17
CA ILE A 158 -7.94 -6.80 2.77
C ILE A 158 -7.32 -7.05 4.15
N SER A 159 -6.22 -6.36 4.43
CA SER A 159 -5.49 -6.53 5.68
C SER A 159 -6.28 -6.06 6.90
N ARG A 160 -5.90 -6.62 8.07
CA ARG A 160 -6.50 -6.30 9.37
C ARG A 160 -6.49 -4.80 9.67
N THR A 161 -5.38 -4.11 9.41
CA THR A 161 -5.22 -2.68 9.69
C THR A 161 -6.30 -1.83 9.04
N SER A 162 -6.65 -2.12 7.78
CA SER A 162 -7.68 -1.37 7.05
C SER A 162 -9.09 -1.57 7.60
N VAL A 163 -9.40 -2.70 8.21
CA VAL A 163 -10.75 -2.99 8.74
C VAL A 163 -10.94 -2.56 10.19
N MET A 164 -9.85 -2.39 10.97
CA MET A 164 -9.93 -2.04 12.39
C MET A 164 -10.62 -0.69 12.65
N SER A 165 -10.60 0.24 11.69
CA SER A 165 -11.30 1.52 11.79
C SER A 165 -12.84 1.41 11.87
N TYR A 166 -13.38 0.21 11.60
CA TYR A 166 -14.82 -0.08 11.66
C TYR A 166 -15.25 -0.73 12.98
N ARG A 167 -14.32 -1.00 13.91
CA ARG A 167 -14.64 -1.58 15.22
C ARG A 167 -15.69 -0.77 15.97
N GLY A 168 -16.75 -1.44 16.44
CA GLY A 168 -17.84 -0.82 17.20
C GLY A 168 -18.70 0.18 16.41
N LYS A 169 -18.58 0.19 15.08
CA LYS A 169 -19.40 1.00 14.19
C LYS A 169 -20.34 0.11 13.41
N THR A 170 -21.51 0.64 13.06
CA THR A 170 -22.48 -0.01 12.16
C THR A 170 -22.55 0.76 10.83
N PRO A 171 -21.46 0.79 10.05
CA PRO A 171 -21.47 1.49 8.77
C PRO A 171 -22.22 0.67 7.73
N ASN A 172 -22.68 1.35 6.68
CA ASN A 172 -23.32 0.71 5.54
C ASN A 172 -22.31 -0.20 4.81
N VAL A 173 -22.65 -1.48 4.66
CA VAL A 173 -21.81 -2.51 4.04
C VAL A 173 -21.37 -2.10 2.61
N ARG A 174 -22.24 -1.44 1.84
CA ARG A 174 -21.90 -0.93 0.49
C ARG A 174 -20.83 0.15 0.54
N GLU A 175 -20.87 1.02 1.52
CA GLU A 175 -19.85 2.08 1.70
C GLU A 175 -18.51 1.48 2.08
N ILE A 176 -18.51 0.49 2.99
CA ILE A 176 -17.27 -0.23 3.36
C ILE A 176 -16.68 -0.91 2.13
N GLY A 177 -17.50 -1.67 1.39
CA GLY A 177 -17.07 -2.37 0.18
C GLY A 177 -16.45 -1.42 -0.84
N LYS A 178 -17.07 -0.24 -1.05
CA LYS A 178 -16.54 0.80 -1.93
C LYS A 178 -15.22 1.39 -1.43
N MET A 179 -15.14 1.70 -0.14
CA MET A 179 -13.92 2.30 0.46
C MET A 179 -12.74 1.33 0.49
N LEU A 180 -12.99 0.05 0.74
CA LEU A 180 -11.95 -0.99 0.77
C LEU A 180 -11.68 -1.60 -0.61
N GLY A 181 -12.52 -1.32 -1.61
CA GLY A 181 -12.42 -1.88 -2.96
C GLY A 181 -12.62 -3.39 -2.96
N VAL A 182 -13.66 -3.87 -2.26
CA VAL A 182 -14.05 -5.28 -2.20
C VAL A 182 -15.53 -5.46 -2.55
N SER A 183 -15.85 -6.63 -3.10
CA SER A 183 -17.21 -7.03 -3.41
C SER A 183 -17.91 -7.79 -2.28
N THR A 184 -17.15 -8.31 -1.30
CA THR A 184 -17.67 -9.19 -0.26
C THR A 184 -17.14 -8.78 1.10
N ILE A 185 -18.00 -8.86 2.11
CA ILE A 185 -17.68 -8.57 3.51
C ILE A 185 -18.08 -9.76 4.37
N LEU A 186 -17.19 -10.16 5.28
CA LEU A 186 -17.48 -11.09 6.37
C LEU A 186 -17.66 -10.31 7.65
N GLU A 187 -18.81 -10.44 8.26
CA GLU A 187 -19.12 -9.96 9.61
C GLU A 187 -19.26 -11.13 10.56
N GLY A 188 -19.04 -10.92 11.84
CA GLY A 188 -19.22 -11.96 12.82
C GLY A 188 -19.21 -11.49 14.27
N SER A 189 -19.56 -12.43 15.15
CA SER A 189 -19.49 -12.27 16.59
C SER A 189 -18.93 -13.52 17.23
N VAL A 190 -18.26 -13.35 18.36
CA VAL A 190 -17.66 -14.44 19.15
C VAL A 190 -18.16 -14.35 20.59
N ARG A 191 -18.58 -15.49 21.12
CA ARG A 191 -18.87 -15.66 22.56
C ARG A 191 -18.02 -16.79 23.09
N ARG A 192 -17.28 -16.53 24.17
CA ARG A 192 -16.53 -17.55 24.89
C ARG A 192 -17.08 -17.66 26.31
N ALA A 193 -17.28 -18.90 26.75
CA ALA A 193 -17.66 -19.23 28.13
C ALA A 193 -16.83 -20.45 28.58
N GLY A 194 -15.81 -20.20 29.40
CA GLY A 194 -14.84 -21.22 29.80
C GLY A 194 -14.12 -21.85 28.60
N ASN A 195 -14.37 -23.14 28.36
CA ASN A 195 -13.80 -23.90 27.23
C ASN A 195 -14.71 -23.96 25.99
N ARG A 196 -15.90 -23.36 26.04
CA ARG A 196 -16.84 -23.33 24.88
C ARG A 196 -16.68 -22.03 24.11
N VAL A 197 -16.71 -22.15 22.80
CA VAL A 197 -16.61 -21.03 21.85
C VAL A 197 -17.75 -21.11 20.87
N ARG A 198 -18.54 -20.04 20.78
CA ARG A 198 -19.56 -19.85 19.73
C ARG A 198 -19.12 -18.74 18.81
N VAL A 199 -19.14 -19.01 17.49
CA VAL A 199 -18.78 -18.05 16.45
C VAL A 199 -19.94 -17.97 15.47
N ASN A 200 -20.56 -16.81 15.34
CA ASN A 200 -21.57 -16.51 14.30
C ASN A 200 -20.90 -15.68 13.21
N VAL A 201 -21.14 -16.02 11.96
CA VAL A 201 -20.59 -15.32 10.81
C VAL A 201 -21.58 -15.17 9.70
N GLN A 202 -21.47 -14.06 8.96
CA GLN A 202 -22.30 -13.73 7.81
C GLN A 202 -21.41 -13.22 6.67
N LEU A 203 -21.60 -13.79 5.50
CA LEU A 203 -20.95 -13.33 4.26
C LEU A 203 -21.97 -12.51 3.48
N ILE A 204 -21.60 -11.28 3.13
CA ILE A 204 -22.48 -10.28 2.53
C ILE A 204 -21.89 -9.81 1.20
N ASP A 205 -22.71 -9.78 0.14
CA ASP A 205 -22.37 -9.11 -1.11
C ASP A 205 -22.47 -7.59 -0.90
N ALA A 206 -21.31 -6.92 -0.80
CA ALA A 206 -21.23 -5.48 -0.55
C ALA A 206 -21.75 -4.62 -1.71
N THR A 207 -22.04 -5.19 -2.88
CA THR A 207 -22.55 -4.44 -4.04
C THR A 207 -24.05 -4.18 -3.94
N ASN A 208 -24.80 -5.09 -3.32
CA ASN A 208 -26.28 -5.05 -3.22
C ASN A 208 -26.82 -5.22 -1.80
N ASP A 209 -25.91 -5.42 -0.80
CA ASP A 209 -26.26 -5.61 0.61
C ASP A 209 -27.12 -6.88 0.84
N GLN A 210 -26.80 -7.94 0.11
CA GLN A 210 -27.50 -9.21 0.24
C GLN A 210 -26.66 -10.22 1.00
N HIS A 211 -27.29 -10.91 1.94
CA HIS A 211 -26.66 -12.05 2.61
C HIS A 211 -26.44 -13.18 1.60
N VAL A 212 -25.19 -13.54 1.38
CA VAL A 212 -24.80 -14.68 0.55
C VAL A 212 -24.92 -15.95 1.36
N TRP A 213 -24.50 -15.89 2.63
CA TRP A 213 -24.42 -17.04 3.49
C TRP A 213 -24.29 -16.61 4.97
N ALA A 214 -24.81 -17.42 5.88
CA ALA A 214 -24.63 -17.28 7.32
C ALA A 214 -24.44 -18.65 7.97
N ASN A 215 -23.61 -18.71 9.01
CA ASN A 215 -23.38 -19.94 9.76
C ASN A 215 -23.09 -19.66 11.25
N ASP A 216 -23.36 -20.68 12.06
CA ASP A 216 -23.16 -20.69 13.50
C ASP A 216 -22.32 -21.92 13.88
N TYR A 217 -21.26 -21.70 14.65
CA TYR A 217 -20.36 -22.71 15.14
C TYR A 217 -20.38 -22.72 16.66
N ASP A 218 -20.54 -23.90 17.28
CA ASP A 218 -20.45 -24.11 18.71
C ASP A 218 -19.49 -25.28 18.97
N ARG A 219 -18.29 -25.00 19.49
CA ARG A 219 -17.18 -25.95 19.60
C ARG A 219 -16.41 -25.74 20.91
N ASP A 220 -15.59 -26.72 21.26
CA ASP A 220 -14.58 -26.56 22.31
C ASP A 220 -13.41 -25.69 21.81
N LEU A 221 -12.71 -25.03 22.73
CA LEU A 221 -11.56 -24.16 22.43
C LEU A 221 -10.46 -24.90 21.65
N THR A 222 -10.26 -26.18 21.92
CA THR A 222 -9.29 -27.02 21.19
C THR A 222 -9.66 -27.27 19.74
N ASP A 223 -10.93 -27.08 19.37
CA ASP A 223 -11.45 -27.25 18.01
C ASP A 223 -11.63 -25.92 17.25
N VAL A 224 -11.17 -24.81 17.83
CA VAL A 224 -11.30 -23.50 17.21
C VAL A 224 -10.65 -23.42 15.82
N PHE A 225 -9.53 -24.12 15.64
CA PHE A 225 -8.84 -24.19 14.34
C PHE A 225 -9.69 -24.87 13.25
N ALA A 226 -10.55 -25.85 13.65
CA ALA A 226 -11.48 -26.47 12.71
C ALA A 226 -12.54 -25.48 12.19
N ILE A 227 -12.97 -24.52 13.05
CA ILE A 227 -13.87 -23.43 12.63
C ILE A 227 -13.18 -22.55 11.60
N GLN A 228 -11.95 -22.12 11.86
CA GLN A 228 -11.18 -21.25 10.99
C GLN A 228 -10.92 -21.91 9.62
N THR A 229 -10.58 -23.19 9.60
CA THR A 229 -10.37 -23.99 8.40
C THR A 229 -11.68 -24.10 7.57
N ASP A 230 -12.78 -24.50 8.21
CA ASP A 230 -14.09 -24.64 7.55
C ASP A 230 -14.58 -23.33 6.96
N LEU A 231 -14.41 -22.22 7.70
CA LEU A 231 -14.75 -20.88 7.24
C LEU A 231 -13.95 -20.48 6.01
N ALA A 232 -12.63 -20.65 6.03
CA ALA A 232 -11.77 -20.28 4.91
C ALA A 232 -12.13 -21.10 3.64
N GLN A 233 -12.38 -22.40 3.79
CA GLN A 233 -12.79 -23.27 2.68
C GLN A 233 -14.18 -22.91 2.13
N LYS A 234 -15.16 -22.64 3.01
CA LYS A 234 -16.51 -22.23 2.59
C LYS A 234 -16.49 -20.90 1.85
N ILE A 235 -15.79 -19.91 2.39
CA ILE A 235 -15.65 -18.60 1.74
C ILE A 235 -14.99 -18.75 0.37
N ALA A 236 -13.90 -19.55 0.27
CA ALA A 236 -13.26 -19.81 -1.01
C ALA A 236 -14.23 -20.45 -2.03
N ASN A 237 -15.05 -21.39 -1.60
CA ASN A 237 -16.04 -22.04 -2.45
C ASN A 237 -17.14 -21.06 -2.91
N GLU A 238 -17.68 -20.24 -2.00
CA GLU A 238 -18.72 -19.25 -2.34
C GLU A 238 -18.19 -18.19 -3.31
N LEU A 239 -16.95 -17.77 -3.15
CA LEU A 239 -16.28 -16.83 -4.06
C LEU A 239 -15.69 -17.52 -5.29
N GLN A 240 -15.92 -18.82 -5.46
CA GLN A 240 -15.37 -19.64 -6.56
C GLN A 240 -13.86 -19.48 -6.71
N ALA A 241 -13.15 -19.30 -5.60
CA ALA A 241 -11.70 -19.24 -5.58
C ALA A 241 -11.11 -20.64 -5.78
N LYS A 242 -10.05 -20.70 -6.57
CA LYS A 242 -9.31 -21.95 -6.77
C LYS A 242 -8.38 -22.13 -5.59
N LEU A 243 -8.48 -23.25 -4.93
CA LEU A 243 -7.63 -23.66 -3.82
C LEU A 243 -6.66 -24.73 -4.31
N SER A 244 -5.37 -24.45 -4.30
CA SER A 244 -4.35 -25.45 -4.61
C SER A 244 -4.18 -26.47 -3.47
N PRO A 245 -3.64 -27.67 -3.74
CA PRO A 245 -3.38 -28.66 -2.68
C PRO A 245 -2.47 -28.11 -1.57
N THR A 246 -1.50 -27.29 -1.92
CA THR A 246 -0.57 -26.68 -0.95
C THR A 246 -1.29 -25.67 -0.05
N GLU A 247 -2.09 -24.76 -0.63
CA GLU A 247 -2.89 -23.79 0.15
C GLU A 247 -3.87 -24.52 1.07
N LYS A 248 -4.51 -25.58 0.59
CA LYS A 248 -5.41 -26.40 1.41
C LYS A 248 -4.68 -27.02 2.60
N ALA A 249 -3.51 -27.62 2.38
CA ALA A 249 -2.71 -28.20 3.45
C ALA A 249 -2.26 -27.14 4.49
N GLN A 250 -1.90 -25.93 4.03
CA GLN A 250 -1.53 -24.82 4.91
C GLN A 250 -2.70 -24.30 5.74
N ILE A 251 -3.92 -24.30 5.21
CA ILE A 251 -5.14 -23.87 5.92
C ILE A 251 -5.57 -24.95 6.93
N GLU A 252 -5.40 -26.24 6.60
CA GLU A 252 -5.76 -27.36 7.46
C GLU A 252 -4.75 -27.61 8.60
N ASN A 253 -3.57 -26.99 8.54
CA ASN A 253 -2.54 -27.16 9.56
C ASN A 253 -2.95 -26.50 10.88
N LYS A 254 -2.96 -27.29 11.96
CA LYS A 254 -3.21 -26.80 13.32
C LYS A 254 -1.89 -26.33 13.95
N PRO A 255 -1.77 -25.06 14.31
CA PRO A 255 -0.49 -24.53 14.80
C PRO A 255 -0.09 -25.02 16.19
N THR A 256 -1.05 -25.45 17.03
CA THR A 256 -0.84 -26.07 18.34
C THR A 256 -2.03 -26.96 18.74
N GLN A 257 -1.81 -27.93 19.61
CA GLN A 257 -2.88 -28.71 20.26
C GLN A 257 -3.17 -28.20 21.70
N ASN A 258 -2.40 -27.23 22.17
CA ASN A 258 -2.54 -26.69 23.53
C ASN A 258 -3.35 -25.37 23.50
N GLY A 259 -4.59 -25.43 23.99
CA GLY A 259 -5.49 -24.28 24.04
C GLY A 259 -4.97 -23.12 24.89
N GLU A 260 -4.24 -23.41 26.02
CA GLU A 260 -3.66 -22.33 26.83
C GLU A 260 -2.48 -21.66 26.15
N ALA A 261 -1.64 -22.43 25.42
CA ALA A 261 -0.56 -21.89 24.59
C ALA A 261 -1.14 -20.97 23.50
N TYR A 262 -2.22 -21.38 22.84
CA TYR A 262 -2.91 -20.57 21.86
C TYR A 262 -3.46 -19.27 22.47
N LEU A 263 -4.09 -19.32 23.65
CA LEU A 263 -4.60 -18.12 24.32
C LEU A 263 -3.47 -17.13 24.66
N ALA A 264 -2.36 -17.62 25.19
CA ALA A 264 -1.19 -16.78 25.46
C ALA A 264 -0.65 -16.14 24.17
N PHE A 265 -0.58 -16.88 23.07
CA PHE A 265 -0.16 -16.41 21.77
C PHE A 265 -1.05 -15.30 21.21
N ILE A 266 -2.38 -15.47 21.22
CA ILE A 266 -3.28 -14.42 20.69
C ILE A 266 -3.29 -13.19 21.58
N GLN A 267 -3.12 -13.33 22.90
CA GLN A 267 -2.94 -12.19 23.81
C GLN A 267 -1.66 -11.42 23.47
N ALA A 268 -0.54 -12.10 23.25
CA ALA A 268 0.71 -11.48 22.86
C ALA A 268 0.57 -10.68 21.53
N ARG A 269 -0.07 -11.29 20.52
CA ARG A 269 -0.34 -10.62 19.23
C ARG A 269 -1.18 -9.35 19.40
N ASN A 270 -2.21 -9.39 20.25
CA ASN A 270 -3.06 -8.22 20.50
C ASN A 270 -2.36 -7.09 21.26
N LEU A 271 -1.31 -7.39 22.02
CA LEU A 271 -0.48 -6.39 22.70
C LEU A 271 0.57 -5.77 21.77
N PHE A 272 0.72 -6.23 20.53
CA PHE A 272 1.66 -5.63 19.60
C PHE A 272 1.23 -4.20 19.26
N ALA A 273 1.85 -3.24 19.94
CA ALA A 273 1.69 -1.81 19.73
C ALA A 273 3.07 -1.23 19.36
N PRO A 274 3.30 -0.93 18.06
CA PRO A 274 4.64 -0.59 17.54
C PRO A 274 5.35 0.57 18.24
N GLU A 275 4.60 1.49 18.86
CA GLU A 275 5.12 2.69 19.50
C GLU A 275 5.17 2.57 21.04
N GLU A 276 4.59 1.51 21.63
CA GLU A 276 4.45 1.35 23.08
C GLU A 276 5.37 0.23 23.60
N PHE A 277 6.61 0.58 23.92
CA PHE A 277 7.64 -0.38 24.34
C PHE A 277 7.22 -1.23 25.55
N ASP A 278 6.46 -0.69 26.50
CA ASP A 278 6.00 -1.43 27.68
C ASP A 278 4.96 -2.50 27.33
N LYS A 279 4.11 -2.27 26.33
CA LYS A 279 3.22 -3.30 25.81
C LYS A 279 3.99 -4.41 25.09
N LEU A 280 5.03 -4.05 24.34
CA LEU A 280 5.89 -5.03 23.69
C LEU A 280 6.59 -5.95 24.71
N LYS A 281 7.04 -5.41 25.85
CA LYS A 281 7.59 -6.21 26.96
C LYS A 281 6.56 -7.17 27.59
N GLN A 282 5.31 -6.73 27.71
CA GLN A 282 4.24 -7.62 28.17
C GLN A 282 3.97 -8.74 27.15
N ALA A 283 4.01 -8.42 25.87
CA ALA A 283 3.88 -9.40 24.80
C ALA A 283 5.03 -10.42 24.81
N GLU A 284 6.28 -10.01 25.10
CA GLU A 284 7.42 -10.92 25.30
C GLU A 284 7.11 -12.01 26.34
N GLN A 285 6.57 -11.63 27.51
CA GLN A 285 6.24 -12.57 28.58
C GLN A 285 5.16 -13.58 28.15
N LEU A 286 4.18 -13.12 27.36
CA LEU A 286 3.11 -13.98 26.85
C LEU A 286 3.61 -14.94 25.77
N TYR A 287 4.49 -14.51 24.88
CA TYR A 287 5.14 -15.41 23.93
C TYR A 287 6.02 -16.45 24.64
N ASP A 288 6.79 -16.05 25.65
CA ASP A 288 7.57 -16.98 26.48
C ASP A 288 6.63 -18.00 27.15
N ARG A 289 5.48 -17.55 27.69
CA ARG A 289 4.46 -18.45 28.25
C ARG A 289 3.90 -19.43 27.22
N ALA A 290 3.57 -18.95 26.02
CA ALA A 290 3.06 -19.82 24.94
C ALA A 290 4.06 -20.93 24.59
N LEU A 291 5.37 -20.58 24.47
CA LEU A 291 6.43 -21.54 24.15
C LEU A 291 6.81 -22.46 25.33
N GLN A 292 6.58 -22.04 26.58
CA GLN A 292 6.68 -22.92 27.75
C GLN A 292 5.56 -23.97 27.79
N LEU A 293 4.35 -23.58 27.40
CA LEU A 293 3.18 -24.46 27.37
C LEU A 293 3.23 -25.45 26.19
N ASP A 294 3.75 -25.00 25.05
CA ASP A 294 3.97 -25.82 23.86
C ASP A 294 5.28 -25.43 23.16
N GLY A 295 6.34 -26.17 23.46
CA GLY A 295 7.67 -25.97 22.87
C GLY A 295 7.73 -26.23 21.36
N ASN A 296 6.71 -26.83 20.75
CA ASN A 296 6.62 -27.11 19.31
C ASN A 296 5.73 -26.11 18.57
N PHE A 297 5.31 -25.04 19.22
CA PHE A 297 4.46 -24.00 18.63
C PHE A 297 5.27 -23.09 17.67
N ALA A 298 5.56 -23.60 16.47
CA ALA A 298 6.37 -22.92 15.46
C ALA A 298 5.86 -21.50 15.11
N LEU A 299 4.53 -21.35 14.99
CA LEU A 299 3.92 -20.07 14.66
C LEU A 299 4.16 -19.02 15.76
N ALA A 300 4.07 -19.40 17.04
CA ALA A 300 4.37 -18.51 18.15
C ALA A 300 5.84 -18.07 18.16
N ALA A 301 6.77 -18.98 17.87
CA ALA A 301 8.19 -18.65 17.75
C ALA A 301 8.45 -17.67 16.58
N ALA A 302 7.75 -17.84 15.44
CA ALA A 302 7.86 -16.95 14.29
C ALA A 302 7.39 -15.53 14.62
N TYR A 303 6.19 -15.36 15.18
CA TYR A 303 5.67 -14.05 15.58
C TYR A 303 6.49 -13.39 16.68
N TYR A 304 6.98 -14.17 17.63
CA TYR A 304 7.89 -13.65 18.65
C TYR A 304 9.17 -13.11 18.04
N SER A 305 9.77 -13.86 17.11
CA SER A 305 10.94 -13.41 16.36
C SER A 305 10.70 -12.12 15.58
N GLN A 306 9.53 -11.98 14.95
CA GLN A 306 9.16 -10.75 14.23
C GLN A 306 9.08 -9.54 15.18
N MET A 307 8.46 -9.72 16.33
CA MET A 307 8.38 -8.67 17.35
C MET A 307 9.77 -8.29 17.88
N GLU A 308 10.65 -9.26 18.14
CA GLU A 308 12.03 -9.00 18.53
C GLU A 308 12.81 -8.22 17.47
N ALA A 309 12.60 -8.52 16.18
CA ALA A 309 13.21 -7.76 15.09
C ALA A 309 12.71 -6.31 15.05
N TRP A 310 11.42 -6.08 15.32
CA TRP A 310 10.86 -4.74 15.44
C TRP A 310 11.44 -3.97 16.62
N ILE A 311 11.54 -4.59 17.79
CA ILE A 311 12.15 -4.00 18.99
C ILE A 311 13.63 -3.68 18.73
N TYR A 312 14.37 -4.61 18.13
CA TYR A 312 15.78 -4.41 17.77
C TYR A 312 15.96 -3.21 16.85
N ARG A 313 15.12 -3.07 15.84
CA ARG A 313 15.21 -1.94 14.91
C ARG A 313 14.94 -0.60 15.58
N ASN A 314 13.90 -0.52 16.42
CA ASN A 314 13.33 0.77 16.84
C ASN A 314 13.65 1.18 18.27
N PHE A 315 13.98 0.23 19.16
CA PHE A 315 14.13 0.51 20.60
C PHE A 315 15.43 0.02 21.20
N ASP A 316 15.88 -1.20 20.86
CA ASP A 316 16.94 -1.87 21.60
C ASP A 316 17.81 -2.74 20.67
N LYS A 317 18.92 -2.16 20.20
CA LYS A 317 19.89 -2.82 19.29
C LYS A 317 20.93 -3.69 20.00
N GLN A 318 20.58 -4.31 21.14
CA GLN A 318 21.51 -5.17 21.85
C GLN A 318 21.76 -6.48 21.09
N PRO A 319 23.03 -6.99 21.08
CA PRO A 319 23.37 -8.25 20.41
C PRO A 319 22.58 -9.46 20.91
N GLU A 320 22.28 -9.49 22.22
CA GLU A 320 21.53 -10.57 22.86
C GLU A 320 20.12 -10.69 22.28
N ARG A 321 19.46 -9.55 22.02
CA ARG A 321 18.15 -9.49 21.38
C ARG A 321 18.22 -10.03 19.95
N ALA A 322 19.24 -9.65 19.20
CA ALA A 322 19.45 -10.15 17.86
C ALA A 322 19.69 -11.67 17.85
N GLN A 323 20.47 -12.19 18.78
CA GLN A 323 20.71 -13.63 18.93
C GLN A 323 19.41 -14.39 19.26
N LYS A 324 18.64 -13.90 20.26
CA LYS A 324 17.34 -14.48 20.66
C LYS A 324 16.37 -14.54 19.51
N GLY A 325 16.18 -13.42 18.82
CA GLY A 325 15.20 -13.34 17.75
C GLY A 325 15.55 -14.22 16.54
N ARG A 326 16.83 -14.31 16.16
CA ARG A 326 17.29 -15.25 15.13
C ARG A 326 17.09 -16.70 15.54
N ALA A 327 17.41 -17.04 16.78
CA ALA A 327 17.22 -18.41 17.30
C ALA A 327 15.73 -18.81 17.25
N LEU A 328 14.81 -17.87 17.56
CA LEU A 328 13.37 -18.11 17.45
C LEU A 328 12.92 -18.36 16.00
N ALA A 329 13.40 -17.56 15.02
CA ALA A 329 13.08 -17.78 13.60
C ALA A 329 13.62 -19.12 13.11
N GLN A 330 14.88 -19.46 13.45
CA GLN A 330 15.49 -20.71 13.08
C GLN A 330 14.78 -21.93 13.73
N ARG A 331 14.37 -21.81 15.01
CA ARG A 331 13.57 -22.84 15.67
C ARG A 331 12.23 -23.04 14.98
N ALA A 332 11.54 -21.96 14.59
CA ALA A 332 10.27 -22.06 13.87
C ALA A 332 10.44 -22.83 12.54
N LEU A 333 11.51 -22.55 11.77
CA LEU A 333 11.83 -23.26 10.53
C LEU A 333 12.29 -24.72 10.77
N GLN A 334 12.96 -25.03 11.88
CA GLN A 334 13.29 -26.40 12.24
C GLN A 334 12.04 -27.23 12.55
N LEU A 335 11.06 -26.63 13.23
CA LEU A 335 9.79 -27.28 13.56
C LEU A 335 8.87 -27.39 12.33
N GLN A 336 8.87 -26.38 11.49
CA GLN A 336 8.01 -26.28 10.33
C GLN A 336 8.72 -25.53 9.18
N PRO A 337 9.49 -26.28 8.32
CA PRO A 337 10.34 -25.68 7.28
C PRO A 337 9.61 -24.82 6.25
N ASP A 338 8.32 -25.10 6.00
CA ASP A 338 7.51 -24.38 5.00
C ASP A 338 6.60 -23.31 5.62
N LEU A 339 6.83 -22.92 6.90
CA LEU A 339 6.02 -21.91 7.58
C LEU A 339 6.34 -20.51 7.04
N PRO A 340 5.42 -19.86 6.30
CA PRO A 340 5.70 -18.56 5.69
C PRO A 340 6.06 -17.47 6.70
N GLU A 341 5.41 -17.47 7.87
CA GLU A 341 5.66 -16.52 8.95
C GLU A 341 7.07 -16.65 9.54
N ALA A 342 7.66 -17.85 9.52
CA ALA A 342 9.03 -18.07 9.97
C ALA A 342 10.06 -17.56 8.95
N HIS A 343 9.83 -17.77 7.65
CA HIS A 343 10.61 -17.16 6.59
C HIS A 343 10.53 -15.63 6.66
N TRP A 344 9.35 -15.08 6.92
CA TRP A 344 9.18 -13.65 7.10
C TRP A 344 9.98 -13.12 8.30
N ALA A 345 9.95 -13.80 9.43
CA ALA A 345 10.75 -13.46 10.61
C ALA A 345 12.26 -13.45 10.29
N LEU A 346 12.75 -14.52 9.62
CA LEU A 346 14.15 -14.61 9.24
C LEU A 346 14.56 -13.53 8.24
N GLY A 347 13.68 -13.19 7.28
CA GLY A 347 13.86 -12.09 6.34
C GLY A 347 14.11 -10.75 7.05
N TYR A 348 13.39 -10.44 8.13
CA TYR A 348 13.64 -9.22 8.91
C TYR A 348 15.01 -9.23 9.60
N TRP A 349 15.51 -10.37 10.07
CA TRP A 349 16.85 -10.45 10.66
C TRP A 349 17.95 -10.21 9.62
N TYR A 350 17.81 -10.76 8.42
CA TYR A 350 18.71 -10.42 7.32
C TYR A 350 18.60 -8.93 6.92
N TYR A 351 17.41 -8.35 6.95
CA TYR A 351 17.18 -6.96 6.56
C TYR A 351 17.68 -5.96 7.60
N TYR A 352 17.28 -6.11 8.86
CA TYR A 352 17.60 -5.13 9.90
C TYR A 352 18.86 -5.45 10.69
N GLY A 353 19.15 -6.72 10.88
CA GLY A 353 20.30 -7.17 11.66
C GLY A 353 21.59 -7.24 10.86
N ASP A 354 21.53 -7.82 9.63
CA ASP A 354 22.72 -8.08 8.83
C ASP A 354 22.92 -7.11 7.67
N LEU A 355 21.89 -6.31 7.33
CA LEU A 355 21.83 -5.52 6.12
C LEU A 355 22.17 -6.35 4.87
N ASN A 356 21.76 -7.63 4.88
CA ASN A 356 21.92 -8.58 3.78
C ASN A 356 20.62 -8.62 2.97
N TYR A 357 20.51 -7.69 2.02
CA TYR A 357 19.29 -7.48 1.25
C TYR A 357 18.94 -8.64 0.33
N ASP A 358 19.94 -9.35 -0.20
CA ASP A 358 19.69 -10.50 -1.09
C ASP A 358 19.13 -11.70 -0.30
N ALA A 359 19.70 -12.00 0.86
CA ALA A 359 19.16 -13.05 1.74
C ALA A 359 17.77 -12.69 2.26
N ALA A 360 17.56 -11.43 2.66
CA ALA A 360 16.27 -10.95 3.13
C ALA A 360 15.19 -11.06 2.04
N LEU A 361 15.49 -10.61 0.81
CA LEU A 361 14.56 -10.69 -0.31
C LEU A 361 14.14 -12.13 -0.60
N LYS A 362 15.11 -13.06 -0.61
CA LYS A 362 14.84 -14.49 -0.81
C LYS A 362 13.85 -15.05 0.22
N GLU A 363 14.06 -14.74 1.49
CA GLU A 363 13.16 -15.20 2.57
C GLU A 363 11.77 -14.55 2.47
N PHE A 364 11.69 -13.24 2.17
CA PHE A 364 10.42 -12.56 1.96
C PHE A 364 9.66 -13.06 0.74
N GLU A 365 10.33 -13.44 -0.34
CA GLU A 365 9.70 -14.06 -1.52
C GLU A 365 9.15 -15.46 -1.20
N ILE A 366 9.81 -16.23 -0.33
CA ILE A 366 9.25 -17.51 0.15
C ILE A 366 8.00 -17.24 1.00
N ALA A 367 8.08 -16.30 1.94
CA ALA A 367 6.94 -15.91 2.77
C ALA A 367 5.75 -15.40 1.93
N GLN A 368 6.01 -14.57 0.93
CA GLN A 368 5.00 -14.02 0.03
C GLN A 368 4.28 -15.10 -0.80
N ARG A 369 4.99 -16.16 -1.23
CA ARG A 369 4.33 -17.29 -1.92
C ARG A 369 3.35 -18.04 -1.02
N GLY A 370 3.65 -18.15 0.28
CA GLY A 370 2.75 -18.76 1.25
C GLY A 370 1.65 -17.83 1.79
N LEU A 371 1.86 -16.51 1.68
CA LEU A 371 0.96 -15.45 2.15
C LEU A 371 0.73 -14.41 1.04
N PRO A 372 0.13 -14.79 -0.11
CA PRO A 372 0.04 -13.93 -1.30
C PRO A 372 -0.83 -12.69 -1.12
N ASN A 373 -1.60 -12.60 -0.04
CA ASN A 373 -2.40 -11.43 0.32
C ASN A 373 -1.88 -10.66 1.54
N ASN A 374 -0.64 -10.93 1.97
CA ASN A 374 -0.04 -10.17 3.06
C ASN A 374 0.57 -8.86 2.53
N ALA A 375 -0.02 -7.71 2.90
CA ALA A 375 0.43 -6.38 2.48
C ALA A 375 1.86 -6.06 2.98
N ASP A 376 2.21 -6.51 4.19
CA ASP A 376 3.51 -6.21 4.79
C ASP A 376 4.65 -6.97 4.11
N ALA A 377 4.37 -8.15 3.55
CA ALA A 377 5.35 -8.88 2.74
C ALA A 377 5.71 -8.08 1.48
N TYR A 378 4.73 -7.52 0.78
CA TYR A 378 4.96 -6.66 -0.37
C TYR A 378 5.65 -5.34 -0.01
N LEU A 379 5.31 -4.76 1.15
CA LEU A 379 5.99 -3.58 1.66
C LEU A 379 7.48 -3.85 1.93
N ALA A 380 7.80 -4.96 2.60
CA ALA A 380 9.18 -5.36 2.90
C ALA A 380 9.98 -5.64 1.62
N ILE A 381 9.39 -6.38 0.66
CA ILE A 381 9.99 -6.65 -0.65
C ILE A 381 10.26 -5.32 -1.37
N GLY A 382 9.29 -4.41 -1.44
CA GLY A 382 9.43 -3.10 -2.08
C GLY A 382 10.53 -2.25 -1.42
N ALA A 383 10.61 -2.26 -0.08
CA ALA A 383 11.65 -1.55 0.65
C ALA A 383 13.06 -2.09 0.36
N ILE A 384 13.22 -3.41 0.17
CA ILE A 384 14.51 -4.00 -0.20
C ILE A 384 14.84 -3.71 -1.67
N GLN A 385 13.87 -3.87 -2.58
CA GLN A 385 14.06 -3.64 -4.00
C GLN A 385 14.57 -2.21 -4.28
N ARG A 386 14.05 -1.17 -3.57
CA ARG A 386 14.58 0.20 -3.72
C ARG A 386 16.04 0.32 -3.25
N ARG A 387 16.44 -0.41 -2.19
CA ARG A 387 17.83 -0.43 -1.72
C ARG A 387 18.76 -1.10 -2.71
N GLN A 388 18.25 -2.11 -3.45
CA GLN A 388 18.97 -2.73 -4.55
C GLN A 388 18.94 -1.91 -5.86
N GLY A 389 18.34 -0.71 -5.86
CA GLY A 389 18.19 0.13 -7.06
C GLY A 389 17.12 -0.37 -8.06
N LYS A 390 16.32 -1.37 -7.71
CA LYS A 390 15.22 -1.92 -8.51
C LYS A 390 13.94 -1.08 -8.32
N TRP A 391 13.98 0.16 -8.81
CA TRP A 391 12.93 1.15 -8.53
C TRP A 391 11.57 0.80 -9.12
N VAL A 392 11.54 0.20 -10.31
CA VAL A 392 10.29 -0.19 -11.00
C VAL A 392 9.60 -1.31 -10.24
N GLU A 393 10.36 -2.34 -9.87
CA GLU A 393 9.88 -3.49 -9.10
C GLU A 393 9.44 -3.05 -7.68
N SER A 394 10.21 -2.15 -7.06
CA SER A 394 9.87 -1.57 -5.77
C SER A 394 8.53 -0.83 -5.80
N ASN A 395 8.32 0.02 -6.82
CA ASN A 395 7.04 0.72 -6.97
C ASN A 395 5.88 -0.26 -7.16
N ALA A 396 6.04 -1.29 -7.99
CA ALA A 396 5.01 -2.32 -8.22
C ALA A 396 4.67 -3.08 -6.93
N SER A 397 5.68 -3.46 -6.13
CA SER A 397 5.49 -4.13 -4.84
C SER A 397 4.77 -3.21 -3.85
N LEU A 398 5.14 -1.94 -3.74
CA LEU A 398 4.49 -0.97 -2.86
C LEU A 398 3.05 -0.65 -3.30
N GLU A 399 2.77 -0.56 -4.61
CA GLU A 399 1.40 -0.42 -5.14
C GLU A 399 0.53 -1.63 -4.78
N LYS A 400 1.10 -2.84 -4.85
CA LYS A 400 0.40 -4.04 -4.40
C LYS A 400 0.11 -4.00 -2.91
N ALA A 401 1.07 -3.58 -2.07
CA ALA A 401 0.87 -3.38 -0.63
C ALA A 401 -0.28 -2.39 -0.36
N VAL A 402 -0.30 -1.23 -1.05
CA VAL A 402 -1.39 -0.23 -0.97
C VAL A 402 -2.74 -0.84 -1.38
N SER A 403 -2.77 -1.71 -2.40
CA SER A 403 -4.01 -2.35 -2.86
C SER A 403 -4.60 -3.34 -1.87
N LEU A 404 -3.74 -4.01 -1.07
CA LEU A 404 -4.12 -4.96 -0.04
C LEU A 404 -4.42 -4.29 1.31
N ASN A 405 -3.81 -3.12 1.56
CA ASN A 405 -4.00 -2.33 2.78
C ASN A 405 -4.36 -0.87 2.45
N PRO A 406 -5.54 -0.61 1.87
CA PRO A 406 -5.87 0.70 1.31
C PRO A 406 -6.09 1.82 2.33
N LYS A 407 -6.20 1.50 3.63
CA LYS A 407 -6.31 2.47 4.73
C LYS A 407 -5.04 2.64 5.55
N ASP A 408 -3.97 1.95 5.20
CA ASP A 408 -2.66 2.13 5.82
C ASP A 408 -1.86 3.18 5.05
N THR A 409 -1.45 4.22 5.74
CA THR A 409 -0.67 5.31 5.13
C THR A 409 0.80 4.96 4.96
N TRP A 410 1.32 3.93 5.66
CA TRP A 410 2.73 3.57 5.64
C TRP A 410 3.24 3.05 4.28
N PRO A 411 2.54 2.13 3.57
CA PRO A 411 2.90 1.76 2.20
C PRO A 411 2.84 2.94 1.23
N MET A 412 1.85 3.85 1.40
CA MET A 412 1.74 5.06 0.58
C MET A 412 2.88 6.03 0.82
N GLN A 413 3.31 6.20 2.07
CA GLN A 413 4.47 7.00 2.42
C GLN A 413 5.74 6.48 1.73
N ASN A 414 5.98 5.18 1.79
CA ASN A 414 7.13 4.54 1.15
C ASN A 414 7.10 4.70 -0.39
N LEU A 415 5.92 4.54 -1.00
CA LEU A 415 5.73 4.73 -2.43
C LEU A 415 5.96 6.18 -2.86
N GLY A 416 5.45 7.15 -2.09
CA GLY A 416 5.68 8.57 -2.31
C GLY A 416 7.16 8.93 -2.24
N GLN A 417 7.88 8.43 -1.24
CA GLN A 417 9.34 8.60 -1.13
C GLN A 417 10.09 8.01 -2.33
N ASN A 418 9.67 6.84 -2.84
CA ASN A 418 10.26 6.28 -4.04
C ASN A 418 10.09 7.20 -5.25
N TYR A 419 8.90 7.75 -5.46
CA TYR A 419 8.65 8.70 -6.53
C TYR A 419 9.47 9.98 -6.37
N ALA A 420 9.59 10.52 -5.15
CA ALA A 420 10.39 11.69 -4.84
C ALA A 420 11.88 11.47 -5.14
N MET A 421 12.46 10.33 -4.75
CA MET A 421 13.83 9.95 -5.07
C MET A 421 14.07 9.89 -6.59
N GLN A 422 13.07 9.48 -7.36
CA GLN A 422 13.08 9.47 -8.83
C GLN A 422 12.72 10.84 -9.43
N ARG A 423 12.54 11.88 -8.63
CA ARG A 423 12.08 13.24 -8.98
C ARG A 423 10.72 13.29 -9.70
N ASN A 424 9.90 12.26 -9.52
CA ASN A 424 8.51 12.25 -9.98
C ASN A 424 7.60 12.86 -8.88
N PHE A 425 7.81 14.15 -8.59
CA PHE A 425 7.09 14.87 -7.52
C PHE A 425 5.58 14.88 -7.73
N ALA A 426 5.12 14.88 -8.98
CA ALA A 426 3.69 14.79 -9.28
C ALA A 426 3.06 13.46 -8.80
N ALA A 427 3.75 12.33 -8.98
CA ALA A 427 3.28 11.04 -8.49
C ALA A 427 3.41 10.94 -6.95
N ALA A 428 4.52 11.46 -6.38
CA ALA A 428 4.72 11.55 -4.94
C ALA A 428 3.57 12.32 -4.28
N ASN A 429 3.27 13.52 -4.75
CA ASN A 429 2.20 14.38 -4.23
C ASN A 429 0.83 13.71 -4.31
N ARG A 430 0.47 13.08 -5.44
CA ARG A 430 -0.80 12.33 -5.54
C ARG A 430 -0.89 11.19 -4.51
N THR A 431 0.22 10.52 -4.26
CA THR A 431 0.28 9.42 -3.28
C THR A 431 0.13 9.94 -1.85
N TYR A 432 0.81 11.03 -1.52
CA TYR A 432 0.68 11.70 -0.21
C TYR A 432 -0.74 12.28 -0.01
N ASP A 433 -1.36 12.85 -1.03
CA ASP A 433 -2.74 13.37 -0.94
C ASP A 433 -3.74 12.24 -0.63
N ARG A 434 -3.56 11.06 -1.23
CA ARG A 434 -4.37 9.88 -0.89
C ARG A 434 -4.17 9.46 0.56
N ALA A 435 -2.94 9.44 1.04
CA ALA A 435 -2.64 9.10 2.43
C ALA A 435 -3.22 10.13 3.41
N LEU A 436 -3.11 11.42 3.11
CA LEU A 436 -3.67 12.51 3.93
C LEU A 436 -5.22 12.56 3.90
N ALA A 437 -5.84 12.03 2.86
CA ALA A 437 -7.30 11.84 2.84
C ALA A 437 -7.76 10.73 3.82
N ILE A 438 -6.88 9.77 4.14
CA ILE A 438 -7.14 8.70 5.12
C ILE A 438 -6.84 9.19 6.54
N ASP A 439 -5.64 9.74 6.74
CA ASP A 439 -5.21 10.34 8.00
C ASP A 439 -4.75 11.78 7.77
N PRO A 440 -5.63 12.77 8.00
CA PRO A 440 -5.28 14.18 7.90
C PRO A 440 -4.20 14.64 8.91
N ASN A 441 -3.88 13.82 9.91
CA ASN A 441 -2.91 14.12 10.95
C ASN A 441 -1.59 13.34 10.81
N ALA A 442 -1.37 12.67 9.68
CA ALA A 442 -0.11 12.00 9.39
C ALA A 442 1.04 13.01 9.22
N PHE A 443 1.66 13.41 10.33
CA PHE A 443 2.72 14.44 10.38
C PHE A 443 3.89 14.12 9.43
N GLY A 444 4.38 12.89 9.44
CA GLY A 444 5.50 12.50 8.56
C GLY A 444 5.19 12.65 7.08
N ILE A 445 3.94 12.43 6.66
CA ILE A 445 3.53 12.62 5.26
C ILE A 445 3.44 14.11 4.90
N LYS A 446 2.93 14.95 5.81
CA LYS A 446 2.91 16.41 5.60
C LYS A 446 4.32 16.98 5.46
N GLU A 447 5.24 16.49 6.29
CA GLU A 447 6.64 16.86 6.24
C GLU A 447 7.30 16.44 4.91
N LEU A 448 7.11 15.19 4.48
CA LEU A 448 7.62 14.71 3.19
C LEU A 448 7.07 15.55 2.03
N LYS A 449 5.78 15.86 2.05
CA LYS A 449 5.16 16.70 1.03
C LYS A 449 5.74 18.12 1.02
N ALA A 450 6.00 18.70 2.19
CA ALA A 450 6.64 19.99 2.33
C ALA A 450 8.11 19.97 1.85
N LYS A 451 8.85 18.92 2.19
CA LYS A 451 10.22 18.69 1.72
C LYS A 451 10.28 18.57 0.20
N ASP A 452 9.33 17.85 -0.40
CA ASP A 452 9.25 17.68 -1.84
C ASP A 452 8.93 18.99 -2.57
N ALA A 453 8.09 19.87 -2.01
CA ALA A 453 7.83 21.20 -2.57
C ALA A 453 9.10 22.09 -2.59
N ILE A 454 9.92 22.00 -1.53
CA ILE A 454 11.23 22.68 -1.48
C ILE A 454 12.18 22.03 -2.50
N ALA A 455 12.20 20.70 -2.59
CA ALA A 455 13.07 19.97 -3.51
C ALA A 455 12.73 20.21 -4.98
N GLU A 456 11.43 20.33 -5.31
CA GLU A 456 10.94 20.57 -6.68
C GLU A 456 11.14 22.02 -7.12
N LYS A 457 10.74 22.99 -6.27
CA LYS A 457 10.59 24.41 -6.66
C LYS A 457 11.30 25.41 -5.74
N GLY A 458 11.83 24.98 -4.62
CA GLY A 458 12.31 25.87 -3.55
C GLY A 458 11.16 26.56 -2.81
N ASP A 459 9.95 26.00 -2.82
CA ASP A 459 8.77 26.56 -2.19
C ASP A 459 8.64 26.13 -0.73
N PHE A 460 8.71 27.09 0.19
CA PHE A 460 8.60 26.91 1.63
C PHE A 460 7.17 27.01 2.17
N SER A 461 6.18 27.37 1.33
CA SER A 461 4.82 27.68 1.80
C SER A 461 4.19 26.52 2.57
N LEU A 462 4.29 25.30 2.05
CA LEU A 462 3.76 24.10 2.73
C LEU A 462 4.48 23.79 4.04
N ALA A 463 5.81 23.98 4.09
CA ALA A 463 6.59 23.75 5.30
C ALA A 463 6.21 24.77 6.38
N GLN A 464 6.09 26.05 6.04
CA GLN A 464 5.69 27.11 6.97
C GLN A 464 4.26 26.92 7.47
N GLU A 465 3.31 26.60 6.59
CA GLU A 465 1.92 26.30 6.95
C GLU A 465 1.84 25.09 7.89
N PHE A 466 2.56 24.02 7.58
CA PHE A 466 2.59 22.81 8.40
C PHE A 466 3.14 23.10 9.80
N LEU A 467 4.28 23.78 9.91
CA LEU A 467 4.90 24.12 11.17
C LEU A 467 4.05 25.07 12.03
N ALA A 468 3.38 26.06 11.40
CA ALA A 468 2.47 26.95 12.10
C ALA A 468 1.24 26.24 12.64
N LYS A 469 0.65 25.31 11.87
CA LYS A 469 -0.48 24.48 12.33
C LYS A 469 -0.08 23.55 13.47
N ALA A 470 1.10 22.94 13.39
CA ALA A 470 1.60 22.04 14.44
C ALA A 470 1.72 22.76 15.79
N ASP A 471 2.11 24.04 15.82
CA ASP A 471 2.17 24.86 17.04
C ASP A 471 0.80 25.05 17.73
N THR A 472 -0.30 24.87 17.02
CA THR A 472 -1.65 25.01 17.55
C THR A 472 -2.25 23.72 18.11
N ILE A 473 -1.58 22.59 17.97
CA ILE A 473 -2.08 21.30 18.45
C ILE A 473 -1.68 21.11 19.90
N PRO A 474 -2.65 20.99 20.83
CA PRO A 474 -2.35 20.70 22.23
C PRO A 474 -1.82 19.27 22.38
N ASP A 475 -1.04 19.05 23.42
CA ASP A 475 -0.62 17.71 23.89
C ASP A 475 0.13 16.82 22.90
N LEU A 476 0.88 17.42 21.94
CA LEU A 476 1.81 16.66 21.13
C LEU A 476 2.87 15.97 21.99
N SER A 477 3.20 14.71 21.66
CA SER A 477 4.27 13.99 22.33
C SER A 477 5.62 14.72 22.20
N ALA A 478 6.52 14.46 23.13
CA ALA A 478 7.87 15.06 23.10
C ALA A 478 8.59 14.70 21.79
N ASP A 479 8.44 13.45 21.31
CA ASP A 479 9.07 13.00 20.07
C ASP A 479 8.57 13.76 18.85
N ILE A 480 7.25 13.99 18.74
CA ILE A 480 6.69 14.81 17.65
C ILE A 480 7.19 16.25 17.75
N LYS A 481 7.21 16.83 18.93
CA LYS A 481 7.73 18.21 19.14
C LYS A 481 9.18 18.35 18.71
N ASN A 482 10.01 17.38 19.06
CA ASN A 482 11.43 17.37 18.68
C ASN A 482 11.61 17.26 17.17
N HIS A 483 10.85 16.36 16.54
CA HIS A 483 10.86 16.17 15.08
C HIS A 483 10.41 17.44 14.32
N LEU A 484 9.37 18.10 14.80
CA LEU A 484 8.93 19.40 14.25
C LEU A 484 9.98 20.50 14.43
N ALA A 485 10.70 20.51 15.55
CA ALA A 485 11.79 21.45 15.79
C ALA A 485 12.94 21.25 14.79
N GLU A 486 13.30 20.00 14.47
CA GLU A 486 14.30 19.70 13.43
C GLU A 486 13.88 20.24 12.06
N GLY A 487 12.63 19.98 11.64
CA GLY A 487 12.08 20.52 10.39
C GLY A 487 12.12 22.04 10.35
N ARG A 488 11.79 22.71 11.47
CA ARG A 488 11.84 24.17 11.62
C ARG A 488 13.28 24.71 11.50
N ILE A 489 14.21 24.07 12.18
CA ILE A 489 15.64 24.41 12.11
C ILE A 489 16.13 24.31 10.67
N GLN A 490 15.80 23.24 9.95
CA GLN A 490 16.22 23.07 8.56
C GLN A 490 15.65 24.15 7.64
N VAL A 491 14.36 24.49 7.78
CA VAL A 491 13.71 25.57 7.02
C VAL A 491 14.41 26.91 7.30
N LEU A 492 14.68 27.22 8.56
CA LEU A 492 15.36 28.48 8.94
C LEU A 492 16.78 28.54 8.39
N VAL A 493 17.51 27.41 8.38
CA VAL A 493 18.87 27.33 7.78
C VAL A 493 18.80 27.60 6.27
N PHE A 494 17.85 27.01 5.55
CA PHE A 494 17.68 27.26 4.12
C PHE A 494 17.26 28.71 3.80
N LEU A 495 16.46 29.33 4.68
CA LEU A 495 16.09 30.73 4.61
C LEU A 495 17.18 31.71 5.07
N ARG A 496 18.36 31.20 5.45
CA ARG A 496 19.50 31.99 5.95
C ARG A 496 19.25 32.70 7.30
N LYS A 497 18.24 32.26 8.06
CA LYS A 497 17.88 32.79 9.37
C LYS A 497 18.66 32.05 10.50
N PHE A 498 19.98 32.11 10.44
CA PHE A 498 20.85 31.27 11.29
C PHE A 498 20.66 31.51 12.78
N ASP A 499 20.46 32.78 13.21
CA ASP A 499 20.26 33.11 14.63
C ASP A 499 18.92 32.57 15.14
N GLU A 500 17.87 32.56 14.29
CA GLU A 500 16.59 31.95 14.62
C GLU A 500 16.74 30.42 14.69
N ALA A 501 17.44 29.82 13.72
CA ALA A 501 17.71 28.38 13.70
C ALA A 501 18.50 27.93 14.96
N ALA A 502 19.52 28.69 15.38
CA ALA A 502 20.28 28.39 16.57
C ALA A 502 19.45 28.51 17.85
N ARG A 503 18.55 29.51 17.94
CA ARG A 503 17.62 29.64 19.07
C ARG A 503 16.65 28.46 19.15
N GLU A 504 16.10 28.04 18.03
CA GLU A 504 15.23 26.83 17.97
C GLU A 504 16.00 25.58 18.36
N ALA A 505 17.21 25.38 17.82
CA ALA A 505 18.07 24.24 18.14
C ALA A 505 18.40 24.16 19.64
N THR A 506 18.60 25.31 20.30
CA THR A 506 18.91 25.36 21.74
C THR A 506 17.74 24.97 22.62
N LYS A 507 16.50 25.11 22.13
CA LYS A 507 15.27 24.68 22.87
C LYS A 507 15.14 23.18 22.97
N VAL A 508 15.73 22.42 22.05
CA VAL A 508 15.64 20.96 22.03
C VAL A 508 16.64 20.36 22.99
N PRO A 509 16.25 19.63 24.04
CA PRO A 509 17.18 19.03 24.98
C PRO A 509 18.03 17.92 24.34
N ASP A 510 19.28 17.75 24.79
CA ASP A 510 20.17 16.72 24.23
C ASP A 510 19.68 15.29 24.50
N ASP A 511 19.15 15.05 25.70
CA ASP A 511 18.60 13.76 26.10
C ASP A 511 17.43 13.32 25.21
N ALA A 512 16.64 14.27 24.72
CA ALA A 512 15.57 14.02 23.77
C ALA A 512 16.08 13.54 22.40
N LEU A 513 17.32 13.88 22.03
CA LEU A 513 17.94 13.52 20.75
C LEU A 513 18.91 12.34 20.86
N THR A 514 19.12 11.76 22.03
CA THR A 514 20.07 10.64 22.20
C THR A 514 19.74 9.41 21.36
N ARG A 515 18.45 9.22 21.04
CA ARG A 515 18.00 8.16 20.11
C ARG A 515 18.22 8.50 18.63
N TYR A 516 18.53 9.76 18.33
CA TYR A 516 18.68 10.30 16.98
C TYR A 516 20.04 11.00 16.84
N PRO A 517 21.17 10.25 16.78
CA PRO A 517 22.51 10.85 16.78
C PRO A 517 22.74 11.83 15.64
N ASN A 518 22.14 11.59 14.46
CA ASN A 518 22.23 12.50 13.31
C ASN A 518 21.61 13.88 13.65
N ALA A 519 20.46 13.89 14.31
CA ALA A 519 19.78 15.12 14.74
C ALA A 519 20.59 15.87 15.78
N LEU A 520 21.21 15.16 16.73
CA LEU A 520 22.07 15.74 17.76
C LEU A 520 23.32 16.41 17.17
N CYS A 521 24.01 15.71 16.24
CA CYS A 521 25.11 16.29 15.49
C CYS A 521 24.67 17.51 14.66
N GLY A 522 23.55 17.42 13.96
CA GLY A 522 22.96 18.50 13.16
C GLY A 522 22.63 19.74 14.00
N LYS A 523 22.07 19.55 15.21
CA LYS A 523 21.83 20.62 16.19
C LYS A 523 23.11 21.43 16.47
N TYR A 524 24.20 20.78 16.86
CA TYR A 524 25.42 21.43 17.20
C TYR A 524 26.12 22.09 16.01
N ILE A 525 26.08 21.45 14.83
CA ILE A 525 26.56 22.03 13.58
C ILE A 525 25.78 23.31 13.25
N THR A 526 24.46 23.32 13.40
CA THR A 526 23.62 24.50 13.14
C THR A 526 23.97 25.68 14.08
N ILE A 527 24.11 25.40 15.36
CA ILE A 527 24.48 26.43 16.33
C ILE A 527 25.89 26.95 16.02
N GLY A 528 26.85 26.06 15.73
CA GLY A 528 28.21 26.41 15.35
C GLY A 528 28.27 27.31 14.10
N LEU A 529 27.46 26.99 13.07
CA LEU A 529 27.34 27.82 11.86
C LEU A 529 26.81 29.22 12.14
N ALA A 530 25.77 29.34 12.99
CA ALA A 530 25.26 30.64 13.40
C ALA A 530 26.36 31.48 14.11
N LYS A 531 27.11 30.86 15.03
CA LYS A 531 28.22 31.50 15.74
C LYS A 531 29.35 31.94 14.80
N LYS A 532 29.73 31.05 13.87
CA LYS A 532 30.74 31.36 12.85
C LYS A 532 30.36 32.58 12.01
N ARG A 533 29.10 32.67 11.61
CA ARG A 533 28.57 33.78 10.80
C ARG A 533 28.48 35.09 11.57
N SER A 534 28.28 35.06 12.88
CA SER A 534 28.34 36.25 13.74
C SER A 534 29.76 36.69 14.09
N GLY A 535 30.80 35.98 13.61
CA GLY A 535 32.19 36.24 13.90
C GLY A 535 32.67 35.66 15.23
N ASP A 536 31.86 34.89 15.93
CA ASP A 536 32.21 34.24 17.19
C ASP A 536 32.85 32.85 16.89
N GLU A 537 34.08 32.88 16.35
CA GLU A 537 34.83 31.68 15.96
C GLU A 537 35.11 30.73 17.14
N ALA A 538 35.33 31.29 18.35
CA ALA A 538 35.61 30.49 19.55
C ALA A 538 34.39 29.61 19.93
N SER A 539 33.19 30.22 20.03
CA SER A 539 31.96 29.49 20.30
C SER A 539 31.63 28.53 19.15
N ALA A 540 31.81 28.95 17.89
CA ALA A 540 31.58 28.08 16.74
C ALA A 540 32.40 26.79 16.84
N ARG A 541 33.70 26.92 17.11
CA ARG A 541 34.60 25.79 17.30
C ARG A 541 34.14 24.87 18.43
N GLN A 542 33.71 25.44 19.56
CA GLN A 542 33.22 24.64 20.70
C GLN A 542 32.01 23.79 20.31
N PHE A 543 31.05 24.33 19.55
CA PHE A 543 29.89 23.59 19.10
C PHE A 543 30.26 22.51 18.08
N PHE A 544 31.19 22.72 17.17
CA PHE A 544 31.71 21.70 16.28
C PHE A 544 32.45 20.57 17.01
N GLU A 545 33.20 20.91 18.10
CA GLU A 545 33.81 19.91 18.96
C GLU A 545 32.77 19.09 19.72
N ASN A 546 31.64 19.68 20.14
CA ASN A 546 30.56 18.94 20.73
C ASN A 546 29.96 17.95 19.71
N ALA A 547 29.69 18.39 18.46
CA ALA A 547 29.22 17.50 17.39
C ALA A 547 30.19 16.33 17.16
N ARG A 548 31.53 16.61 17.16
CA ARG A 548 32.54 15.57 17.03
C ARG A 548 32.47 14.56 18.18
N GLY A 549 32.42 15.05 19.44
CA GLY A 549 32.37 14.17 20.61
C GLY A 549 31.16 13.24 20.64
N PHE A 550 30.01 13.74 20.18
CA PHE A 550 28.80 12.87 20.02
C PHE A 550 28.97 11.82 18.92
N ALA A 551 29.54 12.21 17.78
CA ALA A 551 29.77 11.26 16.67
C ALA A 551 30.81 10.20 17.05
N GLU A 552 31.87 10.57 17.74
CA GLU A 552 32.89 9.63 18.26
C GLU A 552 32.30 8.64 19.26
N LYS A 553 31.44 9.09 20.17
CA LYS A 553 30.72 8.23 21.11
C LYS A 553 29.76 7.28 20.39
N ASP A 554 29.11 7.77 19.36
CA ASP A 554 28.20 6.94 18.55
C ASP A 554 28.98 5.83 17.82
N ILE A 555 30.13 6.14 17.23
CA ILE A 555 31.03 5.16 16.60
C ILE A 555 31.52 4.10 17.61
N GLN A 556 31.84 4.50 18.85
CA GLN A 556 32.22 3.53 19.88
C GLN A 556 31.13 2.50 20.17
N GLN A 557 29.86 2.93 20.11
CA GLN A 557 28.71 2.04 20.29
C GLN A 557 28.36 1.28 19.01
N ARG A 558 28.54 1.89 17.87
CA ARG A 558 28.13 1.37 16.54
C ARG A 558 29.25 1.52 15.50
N PRO A 559 30.37 0.78 15.63
CA PRO A 559 31.57 0.98 14.81
C PRO A 559 31.41 0.70 13.31
N ASN A 560 30.32 0.04 12.91
CA ASN A 560 30.00 -0.27 11.52
C ASN A 560 28.78 0.52 11.00
N ASP A 561 28.37 1.59 11.68
CA ASP A 561 27.27 2.45 11.22
C ASP A 561 27.82 3.55 10.31
N ALA A 562 27.47 3.50 9.03
CA ALA A 562 27.92 4.46 8.01
C ALA A 562 27.50 5.89 8.33
N SER A 563 26.31 6.08 8.93
CA SER A 563 25.82 7.42 9.30
C SER A 563 26.63 8.03 10.43
N ALA A 564 27.08 7.23 11.40
CA ALA A 564 27.94 7.71 12.49
C ALA A 564 29.28 8.24 11.95
N HIS A 565 29.91 7.52 11.02
CA HIS A 565 31.14 7.97 10.33
C HIS A 565 30.89 9.22 9.48
N ALA A 566 29.76 9.31 8.76
CA ALA A 566 29.41 10.50 7.99
C ALA A 566 29.18 11.74 8.88
N ASN A 567 28.56 11.57 10.05
CA ASN A 567 28.39 12.65 11.05
C ASN A 567 29.73 13.14 11.59
N LEU A 568 30.65 12.21 11.91
CA LEU A 568 32.01 12.57 12.35
C LEU A 568 32.74 13.33 11.25
N ALA A 569 32.65 12.86 10.01
CA ALA A 569 33.25 13.51 8.84
C ALA A 569 32.76 14.96 8.69
N GLY A 570 31.44 15.19 8.82
CA GLY A 570 30.86 16.54 8.78
C GLY A 570 31.39 17.47 9.90
N ALA A 571 31.47 16.98 11.15
CA ALA A 571 31.99 17.74 12.29
C ALA A 571 33.47 18.08 12.09
N LEU A 572 34.30 17.13 11.66
CA LEU A 572 35.71 17.31 11.35
C LEU A 572 35.94 18.34 10.22
N ALA A 573 35.07 18.30 9.19
CA ALA A 573 35.17 19.29 8.10
C ALA A 573 34.96 20.72 8.61
N TRP A 574 33.94 20.97 9.47
CA TRP A 574 33.73 22.28 10.06
C TRP A 574 34.80 22.71 11.05
N LEU A 575 35.54 21.75 11.64
CA LEU A 575 36.75 22.03 12.45
C LEU A 575 38.01 22.31 11.60
N GLY A 576 37.92 22.23 10.27
CA GLY A 576 39.03 22.47 9.36
C GLY A 576 39.97 21.27 9.18
N GLN A 577 39.57 20.06 9.61
CA GLN A 577 40.39 18.83 9.57
C GLN A 577 40.11 18.01 8.30
N LYS A 578 40.55 18.51 7.13
CA LYS A 578 40.20 17.98 5.80
C LYS A 578 40.49 16.48 5.64
N GLU A 579 41.75 16.10 5.95
CA GLU A 579 42.23 14.74 5.77
C GLU A 579 41.43 13.71 6.62
N ALA A 580 41.20 14.09 7.89
CA ALA A 580 40.42 13.27 8.82
C ALA A 580 38.94 13.16 8.37
N ALA A 581 38.31 14.25 7.92
CA ALA A 581 36.98 14.26 7.41
C ALA A 581 36.83 13.36 6.17
N LEU A 582 37.79 13.44 5.24
CA LEU A 582 37.81 12.58 4.05
C LEU A 582 38.03 11.09 4.38
N ALA A 583 38.83 10.77 5.39
CA ALA A 583 39.02 9.41 5.85
C ALA A 583 37.72 8.82 6.43
N GLU A 584 36.99 9.58 7.25
CA GLU A 584 35.76 9.13 7.87
C GLU A 584 34.63 8.97 6.86
N VAL A 585 34.44 9.90 5.91
CA VAL A 585 33.40 9.74 4.88
C VAL A 585 33.73 8.60 3.91
N LYS A 586 35.01 8.33 3.64
CA LYS A 586 35.43 7.15 2.88
C LYS A 586 35.07 5.87 3.64
N ARG A 587 35.30 5.85 4.95
CA ARG A 587 34.88 4.72 5.79
C ARG A 587 33.35 4.52 5.74
N ALA A 588 32.58 5.60 5.78
CA ALA A 588 31.13 5.54 5.62
C ALA A 588 30.74 4.93 4.25
N GLN A 589 31.40 5.33 3.16
CA GLN A 589 31.16 4.76 1.81
C GLN A 589 31.54 3.28 1.71
N GLU A 590 32.59 2.83 2.40
CA GLU A 590 32.95 1.41 2.45
C GLU A 590 31.88 0.57 3.18
N LEU A 591 31.30 1.12 4.25
CA LEU A 591 30.24 0.46 5.03
C LEU A 591 28.89 0.42 4.28
N MET A 592 28.58 1.51 3.56
CA MET A 592 27.31 1.67 2.82
C MET A 592 27.55 2.24 1.42
N PRO A 593 28.16 1.46 0.52
CA PRO A 593 28.30 1.90 -0.87
C PRO A 593 26.93 1.92 -1.56
N GLU A 594 26.74 2.77 -2.57
CA GLU A 594 25.51 2.85 -3.35
C GLU A 594 25.14 1.54 -4.05
N SER A 595 26.13 0.72 -4.38
CA SER A 595 25.92 -0.62 -4.94
C SER A 595 25.26 -1.58 -3.95
N LYS A 596 25.41 -1.34 -2.65
CA LYS A 596 24.73 -2.07 -1.59
C LYS A 596 23.36 -1.47 -1.28
N ASP A 597 23.31 -0.12 -1.20
CA ASP A 597 22.08 0.59 -0.83
C ASP A 597 21.89 1.82 -1.72
N ALA A 598 21.02 1.69 -2.73
CA ALA A 598 20.72 2.77 -3.67
C ALA A 598 19.75 3.83 -3.08
N PHE A 599 19.25 3.63 -1.85
CA PHE A 599 18.38 4.59 -1.17
C PHE A 599 19.14 5.46 -0.17
N ASP A 600 19.95 4.86 0.70
CA ASP A 600 20.72 5.57 1.73
C ASP A 600 22.15 5.91 1.25
N GLY A 601 22.77 5.10 0.40
CA GLY A 601 24.12 5.30 -0.13
C GLY A 601 24.36 6.66 -0.82
N PRO A 602 23.40 7.16 -1.64
CA PRO A 602 23.53 8.49 -2.24
C PRO A 602 23.68 9.63 -1.24
N GLN A 603 23.16 9.50 -0.02
CA GLN A 603 23.33 10.51 1.05
C GLN A 603 24.78 10.55 1.57
N ILE A 604 25.43 9.38 1.65
CA ILE A 604 26.85 9.30 2.02
C ILE A 604 27.72 9.89 0.90
N THR A 605 27.34 9.66 -0.36
CA THR A 605 28.01 10.27 -1.51
C THR A 605 27.83 11.79 -1.54
N GLU A 606 26.63 12.30 -1.17
CA GLU A 606 26.39 13.73 -1.01
C GLU A 606 27.24 14.33 0.12
N ALA A 607 27.39 13.62 1.25
CA ALA A 607 28.24 14.07 2.37
C ALA A 607 29.71 14.26 1.92
N LEU A 608 30.23 13.41 1.05
CA LEU A 608 31.57 13.61 0.46
C LEU A 608 31.63 14.91 -0.36
N ALA A 609 30.63 15.18 -1.21
CA ALA A 609 30.56 16.43 -1.97
C ALA A 609 30.47 17.67 -1.05
N GLN A 610 29.71 17.57 0.03
CA GLN A 610 29.57 18.63 1.05
C GLN A 610 30.92 18.90 1.72
N ILE A 611 31.72 17.89 2.06
CA ILE A 611 33.05 18.06 2.63
C ILE A 611 33.96 18.84 1.65
N TYR A 612 34.02 18.44 0.38
CA TYR A 612 34.78 19.19 -0.62
C TYR A 612 34.31 20.63 -0.74
N ALA A 613 32.99 20.86 -0.72
CA ALA A 613 32.45 22.21 -0.75
C ALA A 613 32.84 23.05 0.47
N ILE A 614 32.80 22.49 1.70
CA ILE A 614 33.23 23.21 2.91
C ILE A 614 34.68 23.74 2.76
N PHE A 615 35.55 23.02 2.07
CA PHE A 615 36.93 23.44 1.78
C PHE A 615 37.11 24.23 0.48
N GLY A 616 36.01 24.61 -0.20
CA GLY A 616 36.05 25.39 -1.45
C GLY A 616 36.52 24.62 -2.68
N ASP A 617 36.55 23.29 -2.61
CA ASP A 617 37.03 22.41 -3.69
C ASP A 617 35.86 22.05 -4.64
N ALA A 618 35.49 22.99 -5.52
CA ALA A 618 34.44 22.80 -6.50
C ALA A 618 34.79 21.73 -7.52
N ALA A 619 36.09 21.61 -7.90
CA ALA A 619 36.54 20.65 -8.89
C ALA A 619 36.28 19.19 -8.46
N SER A 620 36.39 18.91 -7.16
CA SER A 620 36.05 17.58 -6.59
C SER A 620 34.55 17.41 -6.30
N ALA A 621 33.85 18.47 -5.85
CA ALA A 621 32.43 18.40 -5.47
C ALA A 621 31.48 18.28 -6.68
N VAL A 622 31.72 19.07 -7.76
CA VAL A 622 30.79 19.17 -8.89
C VAL A 622 30.58 17.85 -9.64
N PRO A 623 31.60 17.05 -9.96
CA PRO A 623 31.38 15.75 -10.62
C PRO A 623 30.52 14.79 -9.79
N ILE A 624 30.66 14.79 -8.46
CA ILE A 624 29.87 13.96 -7.54
C ILE A 624 28.41 14.40 -7.59
N LEU A 625 28.16 15.71 -7.49
CA LEU A 625 26.81 16.28 -7.56
C LEU A 625 26.14 16.02 -8.90
N GLU A 626 26.88 16.13 -9.99
CA GLU A 626 26.38 15.80 -11.32
C GLU A 626 25.93 14.34 -11.41
N GLY A 627 26.73 13.41 -10.91
CA GLY A 627 26.39 12.00 -10.84
C GLY A 627 25.10 11.78 -10.01
N LEU A 628 24.94 12.49 -8.87
CA LEU A 628 23.73 12.42 -8.04
C LEU A 628 22.49 13.01 -8.73
N LEU A 629 22.64 14.04 -9.55
CA LEU A 629 21.54 14.61 -10.34
C LEU A 629 21.08 13.69 -11.48
N GLN A 630 21.91 12.76 -11.95
CA GLN A 630 21.61 11.86 -13.06
C GLN A 630 20.89 10.57 -12.64
N ARG A 631 20.88 10.23 -11.35
CA ARG A 631 20.26 9.01 -10.81
C ARG A 631 19.31 9.33 -9.65
N PRO A 632 18.49 8.39 -9.21
CA PRO A 632 17.63 8.57 -8.04
C PRO A 632 18.45 9.01 -6.82
N SER A 633 18.12 10.16 -6.26
CA SER A 633 18.77 10.75 -5.09
C SER A 633 17.92 11.89 -4.54
N GLN A 634 18.25 12.37 -3.34
CA GLN A 634 17.60 13.55 -2.74
C GLN A 634 18.16 14.89 -3.30
N VAL A 635 19.27 14.86 -4.02
CA VAL A 635 19.90 16.07 -4.58
C VAL A 635 19.06 16.61 -5.72
N THR A 636 18.67 17.88 -5.62
CA THR A 636 17.93 18.63 -6.64
C THR A 636 18.54 20.01 -6.83
N VAL A 637 18.30 20.63 -7.97
CA VAL A 637 18.81 21.98 -8.23
C VAL A 637 18.33 23.03 -7.19
N PRO A 638 17.03 23.04 -6.78
CA PRO A 638 16.60 23.90 -5.68
C PRO A 638 17.40 23.67 -4.38
N PHE A 639 17.65 22.43 -3.96
CA PHE A 639 18.45 22.15 -2.77
C PHE A 639 19.89 22.63 -2.91
N LEU A 640 20.52 22.46 -4.08
CA LEU A 640 21.85 23.01 -4.33
C LEU A 640 21.89 24.55 -4.25
N LYS A 641 20.84 25.23 -4.69
CA LYS A 641 20.72 26.68 -4.58
C LYS A 641 20.46 27.16 -3.15
N LEU A 642 19.73 26.39 -2.36
CA LEU A 642 19.25 26.81 -1.03
C LEU A 642 20.22 26.46 0.09
N ASN A 643 20.81 25.25 0.06
CA ASN A 643 21.62 24.75 1.16
C ASN A 643 22.91 25.55 1.34
N PRO A 644 23.15 26.16 2.52
CA PRO A 644 24.33 27.00 2.78
C PRO A 644 25.65 26.23 2.81
N VAL A 645 25.64 24.92 2.84
CA VAL A 645 26.88 24.12 2.77
C VAL A 645 27.63 24.33 1.46
N TRP A 646 26.93 24.74 0.39
CA TRP A 646 27.49 25.02 -0.95
C TRP A 646 28.01 26.46 -1.10
N ASP A 647 27.94 27.32 -0.05
CA ASP A 647 28.23 28.75 -0.20
C ASP A 647 29.67 29.04 -0.61
N SER A 648 30.64 28.22 -0.17
CA SER A 648 32.06 28.37 -0.51
C SER A 648 32.36 28.10 -2.00
N ILE A 649 31.51 27.32 -2.68
CA ILE A 649 31.67 27.00 -4.12
C ILE A 649 30.55 27.62 -4.96
N ARG A 650 29.62 28.34 -4.36
CA ARG A 650 28.41 28.86 -5.03
C ARG A 650 28.70 29.73 -6.22
N THR A 651 29.77 30.53 -6.17
CA THR A 651 30.18 31.42 -7.26
C THR A 651 31.18 30.80 -8.23
N ASP A 652 31.57 29.54 -7.99
CA ASP A 652 32.46 28.82 -8.89
C ASP A 652 31.81 28.54 -10.24
N PRO A 653 32.48 28.81 -11.39
CA PRO A 653 31.91 28.63 -12.71
C PRO A 653 31.44 27.19 -13.00
N GLN A 654 32.13 26.18 -12.48
CA GLN A 654 31.72 24.78 -12.68
C GLN A 654 30.42 24.46 -11.92
N PHE A 655 30.26 24.98 -10.69
CA PHE A 655 29.04 24.84 -9.91
C PHE A 655 27.86 25.58 -10.59
N GLN A 656 28.08 26.80 -11.10
CA GLN A 656 27.06 27.55 -11.82
C GLN A 656 26.65 26.81 -13.12
N ALA A 657 27.61 26.30 -13.90
CA ALA A 657 27.33 25.52 -15.08
C ALA A 657 26.50 24.25 -14.78
N LEU A 658 26.74 23.58 -13.63
CA LEU A 658 25.94 22.47 -13.14
C LEU A 658 24.49 22.88 -12.89
N ILE A 659 24.32 24.00 -12.16
CA ILE A 659 23.00 24.56 -11.84
C ILE A 659 22.22 24.92 -13.12
N ASP A 660 22.88 25.55 -14.10
CA ASP A 660 22.22 25.93 -15.37
C ASP A 660 21.85 24.72 -16.21
N LYS A 661 22.76 23.73 -16.29
CA LYS A 661 22.54 22.48 -17.05
C LYS A 661 21.32 21.68 -16.59
N TYR A 662 21.11 21.58 -15.28
CA TYR A 662 20.04 20.78 -14.69
C TYR A 662 18.83 21.62 -14.27
N GLY A 663 18.98 22.95 -14.11
CA GLY A 663 17.90 23.87 -13.76
C GLY A 663 16.94 24.17 -14.89
N ALA A 664 17.40 24.09 -16.15
CA ALA A 664 16.56 24.28 -17.34
C ALA A 664 15.67 23.06 -17.65
N LYS A 665 15.88 21.92 -16.97
CA LYS A 665 15.13 20.67 -17.17
C LYS A 665 14.11 20.38 -16.05
N ALA A 666 14.05 21.23 -15.02
CA ALA A 666 13.20 21.09 -13.85
C ALA A 666 11.81 21.75 -14.02
#